data_665c692f437791bb806d4a8eaee0d5eb
#
_entry.id   665c692f437791bb806d4a8eaee0d5eb
#
_cell.length_a   1.000
_cell.length_b   1.000
_cell.length_c   1.000
_cell.angle_alpha   90.00
_cell.angle_beta   90.00
_cell.angle_gamma   90.00
#
_symmetry.space_group_name_H-M   'P 1'
#
loop_
_entity.id
_entity.type
_entity.pdbx_description
1 polymer ?
#
loop_
_entity_poly.entity_id
_entity_poly.type
_entity_poly.pdbx_seq_one_letter_code
_entity_poly.pdbx_strand_id
1 'polypeptide(L)'
;MNNIEEIKSRIDIVDLVSETVKLRRAGKNYTGFCPFHSNTRTPAFVVFPDSGTWRCFGECNEGGDIFRFIMKKEGWDFPETLRYLANKAGITLEPLTPKKKEENAYEDKLSSILEEALIFFRHHLTQTEKGKSVLSYLTDKRKLTTKTIEIFELGYAPDGWEDGLAYFQNKGYGEKELVDCGLITKRSEKEGFYDRFRNRIIFPIRDANQRLCGFGARALSGEENPKYLNSPQTLLFDKSALLYGLDKARKPIRAADQAIIVEGYFDVIGLCQSGFQNAVSPMGTALTPIQMRLLKRYTRKIILALDPDSAGEKATLKGLEVARDSMDHSDDFVFDPKGLVRTEARLDADIRVCSLPDGKDPDEIALENPETWKNIIEQAKPVITHVIDTLSAGKNLDDPKTKSEIASRVVPLIKDVPNAVERDAYRQQLARVLHIDEQSLFSISEVQYVSRGRSKRQKVEVEPGSFETLASSEKNKIYNLEKHIILLLLKKPEMVYDVDRYLKKNNLPSLSIPDVESGDLQVVFTLIFQSLQQVDLDIEEFIANNLPDDLRWLESELEQVIHEGTTQDRILEDLARTLLMLRKIKVNEKIKNLLVLQQPVDEKETVLADPIMQKELLDAIKMRALVEKAQSSPLIGD
;
A
#
# COMPACT_ATOMS: atom_id res chain seq x y z
N MET A 1 -14.74 22.78 -16.17
CA MET A 1 -14.17 22.52 -14.82
C MET A 1 -13.97 21.04 -14.72
N ASN A 2 -12.79 20.58 -14.33
CA ASN A 2 -12.54 19.15 -14.14
C ASN A 2 -13.35 18.68 -12.91
N ASN A 3 -13.91 17.47 -12.96
CA ASN A 3 -14.69 16.88 -11.86
C ASN A 3 -13.98 16.99 -10.51
N ILE A 4 -12.64 16.88 -10.49
CA ILE A 4 -11.81 17.00 -9.29
C ILE A 4 -11.88 18.41 -8.69
N GLU A 5 -11.76 19.45 -9.54
CA GLU A 5 -11.85 20.85 -9.09
C GLU A 5 -13.27 21.19 -8.59
N GLU A 6 -14.27 20.64 -9.25
CA GLU A 6 -15.67 20.83 -8.84
C GLU A 6 -15.95 20.17 -7.50
N ILE A 7 -15.44 18.93 -7.26
CA ILE A 7 -15.51 18.26 -5.97
C ILE A 7 -14.81 19.08 -4.89
N LYS A 8 -13.59 19.56 -5.15
CA LYS A 8 -12.84 20.40 -4.21
C LYS A 8 -13.56 21.72 -3.87
N SER A 9 -14.34 22.25 -4.80
CA SER A 9 -15.11 23.48 -4.57
C SER A 9 -16.38 23.28 -3.75
N ARG A 10 -16.98 22.07 -3.80
CA ARG A 10 -18.26 21.77 -3.12
C ARG A 10 -18.08 21.18 -1.73
N ILE A 11 -16.94 20.54 -1.45
CA ILE A 11 -16.67 19.90 -0.16
C ILE A 11 -15.77 20.81 0.67
N ASP A 12 -16.30 21.30 1.80
CA ASP A 12 -15.48 21.99 2.80
C ASP A 12 -14.60 21.00 3.54
N ILE A 13 -13.29 21.29 3.60
CA ILE A 13 -12.31 20.42 4.25
C ILE A 13 -12.52 20.35 5.76
N VAL A 14 -13.01 21.44 6.39
CA VAL A 14 -13.26 21.46 7.85
C VAL A 14 -14.41 20.54 8.18
N ASP A 15 -15.49 20.59 7.40
CA ASP A 15 -16.65 19.71 7.58
C ASP A 15 -16.25 18.24 7.39
N LEU A 16 -15.52 17.95 6.30
CA LEU A 16 -15.06 16.59 5.99
C LEU A 16 -14.16 16.01 7.08
N VAL A 17 -13.21 16.78 7.55
CA VAL A 17 -12.27 16.35 8.60
C VAL A 17 -12.96 16.24 9.95
N SER A 18 -13.92 17.13 10.25
CA SER A 18 -14.67 17.14 11.50
C SER A 18 -15.48 15.87 11.74
N GLU A 19 -15.83 15.12 10.69
CA GLU A 19 -16.47 13.80 10.81
C GLU A 19 -15.57 12.77 11.54
N THR A 20 -14.27 13.00 11.58
CA THR A 20 -13.31 12.05 12.15
C THR A 20 -12.49 12.66 13.28
N VAL A 21 -12.13 13.93 13.17
CA VAL A 21 -11.25 14.64 14.08
C VAL A 21 -12.02 15.73 14.80
N LYS A 22 -11.96 15.73 16.12
CA LYS A 22 -12.53 16.82 16.92
C LYS A 22 -11.69 18.07 16.75
N LEU A 23 -12.12 18.97 15.87
CA LEU A 23 -11.44 20.20 15.57
C LEU A 23 -11.80 21.32 16.55
N ARG A 24 -10.81 22.15 16.89
CA ARG A 24 -10.96 23.40 17.65
C ARG A 24 -10.48 24.55 16.79
N ARG A 25 -11.18 25.68 16.81
CA ARG A 25 -10.77 26.86 16.05
C ARG A 25 -9.53 27.49 16.68
N ALA A 26 -8.54 27.79 15.84
CA ALA A 26 -7.30 28.49 16.21
C ALA A 26 -7.05 29.63 15.19
N GLY A 27 -7.56 30.81 15.50
CA GLY A 27 -7.56 31.95 14.58
C GLY A 27 -8.37 31.69 13.31
N LYS A 28 -7.71 31.67 12.14
CA LYS A 28 -8.33 31.34 10.84
C LYS A 28 -8.35 29.83 10.55
N ASN A 29 -7.58 29.06 11.28
CA ASN A 29 -7.38 27.64 11.06
C ASN A 29 -8.10 26.80 12.13
N TYR A 30 -8.09 25.50 11.96
CA TYR A 30 -8.61 24.55 12.94
C TYR A 30 -7.52 23.57 13.35
N THR A 31 -7.48 23.19 14.63
CA THR A 31 -6.50 22.26 15.19
C THR A 31 -7.17 21.08 15.85
N GLY A 32 -6.52 19.92 15.82
CA GLY A 32 -6.99 18.69 16.46
C GLY A 32 -5.87 17.67 16.66
N PHE A 33 -6.23 16.51 17.17
CA PHE A 33 -5.32 15.39 17.27
C PHE A 33 -5.26 14.67 15.92
N CYS A 34 -4.06 14.29 15.49
CA CYS A 34 -3.87 13.63 14.21
C CYS A 34 -4.54 12.24 14.23
N PRO A 35 -5.37 11.88 13.22
CA PRO A 35 -5.98 10.56 13.15
C PRO A 35 -5.05 9.49 12.59
N PHE A 36 -3.84 9.85 12.16
CA PHE A 36 -2.92 8.99 11.44
C PHE A 36 -1.73 8.50 12.25
N HIS A 37 -1.53 9.03 13.47
CA HIS A 37 -0.55 8.54 14.44
C HIS A 37 -1.05 8.77 15.87
N SER A 38 -0.53 8.01 16.80
CA SER A 38 -0.92 8.08 18.21
C SER A 38 -0.33 9.34 18.87
N ASN A 39 -1.14 10.38 19.03
CA ASN A 39 -0.75 11.58 19.78
C ASN A 39 -1.93 12.05 20.67
N THR A 40 -1.71 12.07 21.99
CA THR A 40 -2.72 12.50 22.97
C THR A 40 -2.30 13.75 23.74
N ARG A 41 -1.08 14.27 23.54
CA ARG A 41 -0.52 15.37 24.35
C ARG A 41 -0.70 16.75 23.72
N THR A 42 -0.42 16.86 22.40
CA THR A 42 -0.42 18.16 21.71
C THR A 42 -1.19 18.05 20.41
N PRO A 43 -2.22 18.89 20.16
CA PRO A 43 -2.97 18.90 18.91
C PRO A 43 -2.11 19.47 17.77
N ALA A 44 -1.35 18.62 17.10
CA ALA A 44 -0.43 18.98 16.02
C ALA A 44 -1.04 18.89 14.61
N PHE A 45 -2.29 18.46 14.50
CA PHE A 45 -3.01 18.37 13.22
C PHE A 45 -3.75 19.68 12.97
N VAL A 46 -3.49 20.30 11.83
CA VAL A 46 -4.05 21.60 11.47
C VAL A 46 -4.79 21.51 10.14
N VAL A 47 -5.98 22.09 10.08
CA VAL A 47 -6.78 22.23 8.87
C VAL A 47 -6.78 23.71 8.49
N PHE A 48 -6.47 23.99 7.24
CA PHE A 48 -6.39 25.33 6.65
C PHE A 48 -7.57 25.54 5.68
N PRO A 49 -8.67 26.19 6.12
CA PRO A 49 -9.85 26.39 5.27
C PRO A 49 -9.54 27.20 4.01
N ASP A 50 -8.71 28.23 4.15
CA ASP A 50 -8.37 29.16 3.05
C ASP A 50 -7.65 28.43 1.89
N SER A 51 -6.79 27.45 2.20
CA SER A 51 -6.09 26.63 1.19
C SER A 51 -6.82 25.32 0.86
N GLY A 52 -7.81 24.88 1.67
CA GLY A 52 -8.50 23.59 1.54
C GLY A 52 -7.57 22.41 1.77
N THR A 53 -6.55 22.61 2.64
CA THR A 53 -5.53 21.61 2.94
C THR A 53 -5.49 21.32 4.44
N TRP A 54 -4.85 20.22 4.79
CA TRP A 54 -4.52 19.87 6.16
C TRP A 54 -3.04 19.52 6.28
N ARG A 55 -2.46 19.68 7.47
CA ARG A 55 -1.11 19.24 7.76
C ARG A 55 -0.97 18.80 9.21
N CYS A 56 -0.27 17.72 9.43
CA CYS A 56 0.21 17.32 10.75
C CYS A 56 1.64 17.81 10.97
N PHE A 57 1.87 18.61 12.00
CA PHE A 57 3.19 19.08 12.43
C PHE A 57 3.80 18.17 13.50
N GLY A 58 3.19 17.01 13.77
CA GLY A 58 3.68 15.98 14.68
C GLY A 58 4.46 14.89 13.96
N GLU A 59 4.45 13.70 14.54
CA GLU A 59 5.28 12.55 14.14
C GLU A 59 5.17 12.17 12.66
N CYS A 60 3.96 12.17 12.07
CA CYS A 60 3.82 11.79 10.67
C CYS A 60 4.25 12.89 9.69
N ASN A 61 4.28 14.14 10.07
CA ASN A 61 4.66 15.31 9.25
C ASN A 61 4.07 15.32 7.83
N GLU A 62 2.83 14.83 7.67
CA GLU A 62 2.14 14.70 6.41
C GLU A 62 1.05 15.76 6.23
N GLY A 63 0.68 16.03 4.99
CA GLY A 63 -0.37 16.96 4.62
C GLY A 63 -0.98 16.65 3.27
N GLY A 64 -2.00 17.41 2.88
CA GLY A 64 -2.66 17.28 1.59
C GLY A 64 -4.04 17.92 1.57
N ASP A 65 -4.80 17.63 0.53
CA ASP A 65 -6.19 18.08 0.33
C ASP A 65 -7.22 17.04 0.84
N ILE A 66 -8.49 17.22 0.46
CA ILE A 66 -9.59 16.33 0.82
C ILE A 66 -9.39 14.91 0.26
N PHE A 67 -8.79 14.77 -0.93
CA PHE A 67 -8.51 13.47 -1.53
C PHE A 67 -7.46 12.73 -0.71
N ARG A 68 -6.33 13.39 -0.43
CA ARG A 68 -5.26 12.79 0.38
C ARG A 68 -5.74 12.41 1.78
N PHE A 69 -6.63 13.24 2.39
CA PHE A 69 -7.21 12.93 3.69
C PHE A 69 -8.02 11.63 3.66
N ILE A 70 -8.92 11.47 2.70
CA ILE A 70 -9.78 10.29 2.58
C ILE A 70 -8.97 9.06 2.16
N MET A 71 -8.07 9.19 1.17
CA MET A 71 -7.18 8.09 0.77
C MET A 71 -6.44 7.53 1.97
N LYS A 72 -5.88 8.40 2.82
CA LYS A 72 -5.14 7.98 4.01
C LYS A 72 -6.04 7.46 5.12
N LYS A 73 -7.21 8.09 5.33
CA LYS A 73 -8.17 7.70 6.37
C LYS A 73 -8.77 6.33 6.11
N GLU A 74 -9.23 6.09 4.88
CA GLU A 74 -9.94 4.88 4.52
C GLU A 74 -9.01 3.81 3.92
N GLY A 75 -7.79 4.21 3.47
CA GLY A 75 -6.85 3.35 2.77
C GLY A 75 -7.29 3.02 1.36
N TRP A 76 -8.07 3.92 0.76
CA TRP A 76 -8.57 3.78 -0.59
C TRP A 76 -7.55 4.29 -1.61
N ASP A 77 -7.68 3.81 -2.84
CA ASP A 77 -6.99 4.40 -3.98
C ASP A 77 -7.68 5.70 -4.46
N PHE A 78 -7.08 6.36 -5.44
CA PHE A 78 -7.63 7.61 -5.96
C PHE A 78 -8.99 7.43 -6.65
N PRO A 79 -9.21 6.45 -7.54
CA PRO A 79 -10.52 6.20 -8.16
C PRO A 79 -11.64 5.95 -7.16
N GLU A 80 -11.38 5.21 -6.09
CA GLU A 80 -12.35 4.95 -5.03
C GLU A 80 -12.70 6.23 -4.24
N THR A 81 -11.65 6.97 -3.89
CA THR A 81 -11.79 8.26 -3.21
C THR A 81 -12.56 9.26 -4.07
N LEU A 82 -12.27 9.31 -5.37
CA LEU A 82 -12.96 10.17 -6.33
C LEU A 82 -14.46 9.86 -6.39
N ARG A 83 -14.83 8.57 -6.50
CA ARG A 83 -16.25 8.15 -6.50
C ARG A 83 -16.96 8.53 -5.19
N TYR A 84 -16.30 8.30 -4.06
CA TYR A 84 -16.85 8.65 -2.75
C TYR A 84 -17.08 10.15 -2.61
N LEU A 85 -16.06 10.96 -2.92
CA LEU A 85 -16.15 12.41 -2.80
C LEU A 85 -17.10 13.00 -3.83
N ALA A 86 -17.17 12.47 -5.05
CA ALA A 86 -18.15 12.86 -6.08
C ALA A 86 -19.58 12.60 -5.61
N ASN A 87 -19.87 11.42 -5.06
CA ASN A 87 -21.18 11.09 -4.50
C ASN A 87 -21.52 12.05 -3.34
N LYS A 88 -20.57 12.31 -2.45
CA LYS A 88 -20.74 13.23 -1.31
C LYS A 88 -20.98 14.68 -1.78
N ALA A 89 -20.34 15.10 -2.87
CA ALA A 89 -20.51 16.41 -3.50
C ALA A 89 -21.78 16.52 -4.36
N GLY A 90 -22.51 15.43 -4.61
CA GLY A 90 -23.63 15.39 -5.54
C GLY A 90 -23.20 15.61 -6.99
N ILE A 91 -22.00 15.20 -7.36
CA ILE A 91 -21.43 15.32 -8.70
C ILE A 91 -21.53 13.98 -9.40
N THR A 92 -22.13 13.97 -10.58
CA THR A 92 -22.08 12.80 -11.47
C THR A 92 -20.76 12.87 -12.22
N LEU A 93 -19.87 11.90 -11.98
CA LEU A 93 -18.62 11.78 -12.74
C LEU A 93 -18.95 11.59 -14.23
N GLU A 94 -18.26 12.33 -15.11
CA GLU A 94 -18.45 12.18 -16.54
C GLU A 94 -18.16 10.76 -16.99
N PRO A 95 -18.92 10.27 -17.96
CA PRO A 95 -18.84 8.85 -18.30
C PRO A 95 -17.51 8.52 -18.98
N LEU A 96 -16.87 7.48 -18.47
CA LEU A 96 -15.85 6.69 -19.15
C LEU A 96 -16.21 6.44 -20.64
N THR A 97 -15.24 6.18 -21.48
CA THR A 97 -15.47 5.81 -22.88
C THR A 97 -16.57 4.75 -23.01
N PRO A 98 -17.35 4.71 -24.08
CA PRO A 98 -18.43 3.72 -24.25
C PRO A 98 -17.98 2.29 -23.96
N LYS A 99 -16.77 1.92 -24.38
CA LYS A 99 -16.17 0.59 -24.12
C LYS A 99 -15.95 0.35 -22.63
N LYS A 100 -15.42 1.32 -21.89
CA LYS A 100 -15.17 1.21 -20.44
C LYS A 100 -16.49 1.17 -19.63
N LYS A 101 -17.53 1.85 -20.12
CA LYS A 101 -18.89 1.72 -19.55
C LYS A 101 -19.43 0.31 -19.67
N GLU A 102 -19.25 -0.31 -20.83
CA GLU A 102 -19.68 -1.68 -21.06
C GLU A 102 -18.90 -2.66 -20.18
N GLU A 103 -17.57 -2.47 -20.06
CA GLU A 103 -16.72 -3.28 -19.19
C GLU A 103 -17.14 -3.14 -17.72
N ASN A 104 -17.31 -1.92 -17.19
CA ASN A 104 -17.76 -1.69 -15.81
C ASN A 104 -19.17 -2.24 -15.57
N ALA A 105 -20.10 -2.05 -16.52
CA ALA A 105 -21.45 -2.60 -16.41
C ALA A 105 -21.43 -4.14 -16.39
N TYR A 106 -20.50 -4.75 -17.13
CA TYR A 106 -20.30 -6.20 -17.11
C TYR A 106 -19.73 -6.68 -15.79
N GLU A 107 -18.71 -5.99 -15.24
CA GLU A 107 -18.18 -6.29 -13.91
C GLU A 107 -19.24 -6.15 -12.80
N ASP A 108 -20.07 -5.11 -12.85
CA ASP A 108 -21.17 -4.92 -11.89
C ASP A 108 -22.20 -6.05 -11.99
N LYS A 109 -22.47 -6.52 -13.21
CA LYS A 109 -23.33 -7.70 -13.45
C LYS A 109 -22.71 -8.96 -12.84
N LEU A 110 -21.41 -9.21 -13.09
CA LEU A 110 -20.71 -10.36 -12.49
C LEU A 110 -20.72 -10.29 -10.94
N SER A 111 -20.51 -9.10 -10.37
CA SER A 111 -20.61 -8.89 -8.92
C SER A 111 -22.01 -9.22 -8.38
N SER A 112 -23.06 -8.83 -9.10
CA SER A 112 -24.45 -9.15 -8.72
C SER A 112 -24.73 -10.66 -8.77
N ILE A 113 -24.16 -11.38 -9.73
CA ILE A 113 -24.24 -12.84 -9.82
C ILE A 113 -23.55 -13.52 -8.64
N LEU A 114 -22.36 -13.01 -8.23
CA LEU A 114 -21.67 -13.55 -7.06
C LEU A 114 -22.45 -13.33 -5.76
N GLU A 115 -23.08 -12.16 -5.57
CA GLU A 115 -23.95 -11.92 -4.41
C GLU A 115 -25.18 -12.83 -4.40
N GLU A 116 -25.79 -13.09 -5.57
CA GLU A 116 -26.88 -14.08 -5.68
C GLU A 116 -26.37 -15.50 -5.37
N ALA A 117 -25.16 -15.84 -5.78
CA ALA A 117 -24.54 -17.13 -5.44
C ALA A 117 -24.28 -17.25 -3.93
N LEU A 118 -23.88 -16.17 -3.27
CA LEU A 118 -23.74 -16.14 -1.82
C LEU A 118 -25.07 -16.41 -1.12
N ILE A 119 -26.17 -15.79 -1.58
CA ILE A 119 -27.52 -16.04 -1.06
C ILE A 119 -27.89 -17.52 -1.22
N PHE A 120 -27.63 -18.10 -2.40
CA PHE A 120 -27.85 -19.52 -2.69
C PHE A 120 -27.09 -20.42 -1.72
N PHE A 121 -25.79 -20.22 -1.52
CA PHE A 121 -24.99 -21.04 -0.61
C PHE A 121 -25.38 -20.87 0.85
N ARG A 122 -25.73 -19.67 1.27
CA ARG A 122 -26.22 -19.42 2.65
C ARG A 122 -27.57 -20.07 2.90
N HIS A 123 -28.46 -20.04 1.91
CA HIS A 123 -29.74 -20.75 1.97
C HIS A 123 -29.49 -22.25 2.15
N HIS A 124 -28.61 -22.84 1.37
CA HIS A 124 -28.29 -24.26 1.48
C HIS A 124 -27.68 -24.63 2.83
N LEU A 125 -26.87 -23.77 3.44
CA LEU A 125 -26.32 -23.99 4.79
C LEU A 125 -27.41 -23.99 5.85
N THR A 126 -28.36 -23.06 5.79
CA THR A 126 -29.29 -22.80 6.89
C THR A 126 -30.64 -23.49 6.75
N GLN A 127 -31.10 -23.79 5.51
CA GLN A 127 -32.47 -24.23 5.24
C GLN A 127 -32.57 -25.71 4.79
N THR A 128 -31.46 -26.38 4.46
CA THR A 128 -31.47 -27.78 4.03
C THR A 128 -31.04 -28.73 5.15
N GLU A 129 -31.52 -29.99 5.12
CA GLU A 129 -31.11 -31.00 6.12
C GLU A 129 -29.61 -31.28 6.09
N LYS A 130 -28.99 -31.33 4.89
CA LYS A 130 -27.56 -31.51 4.72
C LYS A 130 -26.78 -30.29 5.22
N GLY A 131 -27.32 -29.09 4.99
CA GLY A 131 -26.77 -27.83 5.53
C GLY A 131 -26.77 -27.79 7.06
N LYS A 132 -27.81 -28.30 7.71
CA LYS A 132 -27.83 -28.40 9.19
C LYS A 132 -26.71 -29.28 9.73
N SER A 133 -26.38 -30.39 9.05
CA SER A 133 -25.24 -31.24 9.43
C SER A 133 -23.91 -30.51 9.27
N VAL A 134 -23.78 -29.68 8.22
CA VAL A 134 -22.60 -28.81 8.01
C VAL A 134 -22.54 -27.73 9.07
N LEU A 135 -23.68 -27.15 9.43
CA LEU A 135 -23.74 -26.15 10.50
C LEU A 135 -23.31 -26.76 11.86
N SER A 136 -23.75 -27.98 12.19
CA SER A 136 -23.28 -28.70 13.38
C SER A 136 -21.76 -28.96 13.33
N TYR A 137 -21.20 -29.28 12.15
CA TYR A 137 -19.74 -29.38 12.01
C TYR A 137 -19.04 -28.05 12.33
N LEU A 138 -19.56 -26.93 11.86
CA LEU A 138 -18.99 -25.60 12.11
C LEU A 138 -19.10 -25.22 13.60
N THR A 139 -20.22 -25.53 14.26
CA THR A 139 -20.43 -25.19 15.67
C THR A 139 -19.73 -26.17 16.64
N ASP A 140 -19.84 -27.47 16.39
CA ASP A 140 -19.40 -28.48 17.35
C ASP A 140 -17.93 -28.85 17.20
N LYS A 141 -17.46 -29.01 15.95
CA LYS A 141 -16.06 -29.33 15.69
C LYS A 141 -15.18 -28.11 15.55
N ARG A 142 -15.63 -27.08 14.80
CA ARG A 142 -14.85 -25.87 14.58
C ARG A 142 -15.08 -24.80 15.64
N LYS A 143 -16.00 -25.03 16.59
CA LYS A 143 -16.31 -24.13 17.72
C LYS A 143 -16.70 -22.71 17.29
N LEU A 144 -17.23 -22.56 16.08
CA LEU A 144 -17.67 -21.26 15.61
C LEU A 144 -19.05 -20.90 16.17
N THR A 145 -19.21 -19.67 16.62
CA THR A 145 -20.51 -19.17 17.04
C THR A 145 -21.39 -18.84 15.84
N THR A 146 -22.72 -18.90 16.01
CA THR A 146 -23.68 -18.49 14.97
C THR A 146 -23.38 -17.07 14.47
N LYS A 147 -23.05 -16.16 15.40
CA LYS A 147 -22.68 -14.78 15.07
C LYS A 147 -21.45 -14.72 14.15
N THR A 148 -20.44 -15.53 14.40
CA THR A 148 -19.24 -15.60 13.56
C THR A 148 -19.56 -16.15 12.17
N ILE A 149 -20.37 -17.20 12.09
CA ILE A 149 -20.84 -17.77 10.82
C ILE A 149 -21.60 -16.71 10.00
N GLU A 150 -22.41 -15.88 10.63
CA GLU A 150 -23.13 -14.79 9.99
C GLU A 150 -22.20 -13.65 9.54
N ILE A 151 -21.26 -13.23 10.39
CA ILE A 151 -20.29 -12.16 10.08
C ILE A 151 -19.42 -12.53 8.87
N PHE A 152 -19.00 -13.79 8.80
CA PHE A 152 -18.19 -14.30 7.68
C PHE A 152 -19.04 -14.82 6.52
N GLU A 153 -20.37 -14.75 6.62
CA GLU A 153 -21.33 -15.11 5.58
C GLU A 153 -21.11 -16.53 5.02
N LEU A 154 -20.73 -17.48 5.91
CA LEU A 154 -20.42 -18.84 5.49
C LEU A 154 -21.62 -19.50 4.81
N GLY A 155 -21.32 -20.34 3.78
CA GLY A 155 -22.32 -21.05 3.01
C GLY A 155 -21.99 -22.53 2.85
N TYR A 156 -22.88 -23.24 2.17
CA TYR A 156 -22.71 -24.63 1.79
C TYR A 156 -23.09 -24.82 0.32
N ALA A 157 -22.19 -25.37 -0.47
CA ALA A 157 -22.46 -25.80 -1.83
C ALA A 157 -23.04 -27.21 -1.82
N PRO A 158 -24.25 -27.45 -2.38
CA PRO A 158 -24.88 -28.76 -2.43
C PRO A 158 -24.03 -29.79 -3.21
N ASP A 159 -24.39 -31.07 -3.10
CA ASP A 159 -23.62 -32.18 -3.64
C ASP A 159 -23.88 -32.44 -5.13
N GLY A 160 -24.97 -31.89 -5.66
CA GLY A 160 -25.36 -32.07 -7.05
C GLY A 160 -24.36 -31.47 -8.05
N TRP A 161 -24.37 -31.99 -9.25
CA TRP A 161 -23.46 -31.55 -10.30
C TRP A 161 -23.92 -30.28 -11.02
N GLU A 162 -25.21 -29.97 -10.97
CA GLU A 162 -25.84 -28.90 -11.74
C GLU A 162 -26.90 -28.14 -10.91
N ASP A 163 -26.91 -28.27 -9.58
CA ASP A 163 -27.91 -27.63 -8.72
C ASP A 163 -27.81 -26.09 -8.80
N GLY A 164 -26.59 -25.55 -8.75
CA GLY A 164 -26.33 -24.14 -8.92
C GLY A 164 -26.56 -23.67 -10.34
N LEU A 165 -26.09 -24.43 -11.34
CA LEU A 165 -26.31 -24.13 -12.75
C LEU A 165 -27.81 -24.00 -13.05
N ALA A 166 -28.63 -24.97 -12.62
CA ALA A 166 -30.07 -24.93 -12.81
C ALA A 166 -30.74 -23.74 -12.10
N TYR A 167 -30.30 -23.45 -10.89
CA TYR A 167 -30.79 -22.29 -10.11
C TYR A 167 -30.52 -20.98 -10.85
N PHE A 168 -29.27 -20.75 -11.30
CA PHE A 168 -28.88 -19.50 -11.96
C PHE A 168 -29.49 -19.37 -13.36
N GLN A 169 -29.63 -20.45 -14.12
CA GLN A 169 -30.35 -20.43 -15.39
C GLN A 169 -31.83 -20.07 -15.23
N ASN A 170 -32.50 -20.58 -14.19
CA ASN A 170 -33.87 -20.21 -13.85
C ASN A 170 -34.01 -18.72 -13.43
N LYS A 171 -32.93 -18.10 -12.95
CA LYS A 171 -32.84 -16.66 -12.67
C LYS A 171 -32.54 -15.82 -13.93
N GLY A 172 -32.27 -16.47 -15.07
CA GLY A 172 -31.98 -15.82 -16.35
C GLY A 172 -30.50 -15.48 -16.61
N TYR A 173 -29.57 -16.03 -15.82
CA TYR A 173 -28.13 -15.85 -16.05
C TYR A 173 -27.63 -16.83 -17.14
N GLY A 174 -26.77 -16.31 -18.01
CA GLY A 174 -26.17 -17.09 -19.10
C GLY A 174 -24.96 -17.91 -18.66
N GLU A 175 -24.68 -19.01 -19.35
CA GLU A 175 -23.53 -19.88 -19.06
C GLU A 175 -22.19 -19.13 -19.12
N LYS A 176 -22.03 -18.21 -20.08
CA LYS A 176 -20.83 -17.37 -20.19
C LYS A 176 -20.58 -16.58 -18.90
N GLU A 177 -21.58 -15.90 -18.38
CA GLU A 177 -21.49 -15.10 -17.17
C GLU A 177 -21.15 -15.96 -15.94
N LEU A 178 -21.75 -17.16 -15.86
CA LEU A 178 -21.46 -18.10 -14.77
C LEU A 178 -20.03 -18.66 -14.84
N VAL A 179 -19.48 -18.87 -16.03
CA VAL A 179 -18.07 -19.24 -16.26
C VAL A 179 -17.16 -18.07 -15.87
N ASP A 180 -17.48 -16.86 -16.31
CA ASP A 180 -16.70 -15.64 -16.02
C ASP A 180 -16.72 -15.28 -14.53
N CYS A 181 -17.75 -15.70 -13.77
CA CYS A 181 -17.79 -15.66 -12.30
C CYS A 181 -17.04 -16.83 -11.64
N GLY A 182 -16.66 -17.87 -12.40
CA GLY A 182 -16.03 -19.07 -11.85
C GLY A 182 -16.96 -19.94 -11.01
N LEU A 183 -18.29 -19.86 -11.21
CA LEU A 183 -19.30 -20.68 -10.53
C LEU A 183 -19.49 -22.04 -11.17
N ILE A 184 -19.32 -22.13 -12.48
CA ILE A 184 -19.41 -23.35 -13.25
C ILE A 184 -18.13 -23.62 -14.06
N THR A 185 -17.93 -24.87 -14.43
CA THR A 185 -16.77 -25.32 -15.21
C THR A 185 -17.24 -26.13 -16.42
N LYS A 186 -16.61 -25.92 -17.57
CA LYS A 186 -16.89 -26.69 -18.78
C LYS A 186 -16.42 -28.14 -18.62
N ARG A 187 -17.21 -29.11 -19.04
CA ARG A 187 -16.82 -30.54 -19.07
C ARG A 187 -15.71 -30.77 -20.09
N SER A 188 -14.71 -31.56 -19.73
CA SER A 188 -13.57 -31.87 -20.62
C SER A 188 -13.89 -32.89 -21.69
N GLU A 189 -14.76 -33.88 -21.39
CA GLU A 189 -15.05 -35.04 -22.27
C GLU A 189 -16.45 -35.05 -22.86
N LYS A 190 -17.33 -34.16 -22.42
CA LYS A 190 -18.74 -34.07 -22.86
C LYS A 190 -19.11 -32.61 -23.06
N GLU A 191 -20.11 -32.35 -23.90
CA GLU A 191 -20.74 -31.03 -23.97
C GLU A 191 -21.43 -30.69 -22.64
N GLY A 192 -21.44 -29.40 -22.27
CA GLY A 192 -22.12 -28.88 -21.08
C GLY A 192 -21.18 -28.41 -19.97
N PHE A 193 -21.81 -27.98 -18.90
CA PHE A 193 -21.14 -27.40 -17.73
C PHE A 193 -21.54 -28.15 -16.46
N TYR A 194 -20.82 -27.90 -15.38
CA TYR A 194 -21.14 -28.42 -14.06
C TYR A 194 -20.70 -27.41 -12.97
N ASP A 195 -21.32 -27.50 -11.81
CA ASP A 195 -21.02 -26.63 -10.67
C ASP A 195 -19.56 -26.83 -10.19
N ARG A 196 -18.82 -25.74 -10.08
CA ARG A 196 -17.43 -25.77 -9.60
C ARG A 196 -17.33 -26.23 -8.16
N PHE A 197 -18.22 -25.72 -7.33
CA PHE A 197 -18.24 -26.03 -5.89
C PHE A 197 -19.35 -27.05 -5.62
N ARG A 198 -18.98 -28.20 -5.05
CA ARG A 198 -19.91 -29.29 -4.71
C ARG A 198 -19.51 -29.92 -3.39
N ASN A 199 -20.49 -30.17 -2.53
CA ASN A 199 -20.33 -30.77 -1.21
C ASN A 199 -19.25 -30.08 -0.37
N ARG A 200 -19.22 -28.72 -0.35
CA ARG A 200 -18.17 -27.93 0.28
C ARG A 200 -18.72 -26.81 1.15
N ILE A 201 -18.03 -26.52 2.25
CA ILE A 201 -18.21 -25.27 2.99
C ILE A 201 -17.69 -24.13 2.11
N ILE A 202 -18.45 -23.05 2.00
CA ILE A 202 -18.15 -21.89 1.17
C ILE A 202 -17.73 -20.71 2.04
N PHE A 203 -16.63 -20.07 1.66
CA PHE A 203 -16.07 -18.86 2.24
C PHE A 203 -16.14 -17.75 1.21
N PRO A 204 -16.99 -16.73 1.37
CA PRO A 204 -17.00 -15.60 0.45
C PRO A 204 -15.69 -14.80 0.60
N ILE A 205 -15.09 -14.44 -0.52
CA ILE A 205 -13.84 -13.67 -0.56
C ILE A 205 -14.18 -12.28 -1.07
N ARG A 206 -14.02 -11.29 -0.19
CA ARG A 206 -14.27 -9.88 -0.47
C ARG A 206 -12.95 -9.11 -0.57
N ASP A 207 -12.91 -8.12 -1.45
CA ASP A 207 -11.79 -7.17 -1.50
C ASP A 207 -11.78 -6.22 -0.29
N ALA A 208 -10.78 -5.34 -0.22
CA ALA A 208 -10.67 -4.36 0.87
C ALA A 208 -11.89 -3.40 0.95
N ASN A 209 -12.66 -3.25 -0.12
CA ASN A 209 -13.86 -2.40 -0.20
C ASN A 209 -15.16 -3.14 0.06
N GLN A 210 -15.07 -4.40 0.50
CA GLN A 210 -16.20 -5.29 0.79
C GLN A 210 -16.93 -5.81 -0.47
N ARG A 211 -16.42 -5.58 -1.68
CA ARG A 211 -16.96 -6.15 -2.92
C ARG A 211 -16.67 -7.65 -2.95
N LEU A 212 -17.67 -8.47 -3.21
CA LEU A 212 -17.49 -9.91 -3.36
C LEU A 212 -16.78 -10.22 -4.68
N CYS A 213 -15.62 -10.87 -4.58
CA CYS A 213 -14.77 -11.19 -5.73
C CYS A 213 -14.88 -12.66 -6.16
N GLY A 214 -15.18 -13.55 -5.23
CA GLY A 214 -15.26 -14.99 -5.49
C GLY A 214 -15.42 -15.78 -4.19
N PHE A 215 -15.11 -17.06 -4.26
CA PHE A 215 -15.30 -17.99 -3.15
C PHE A 215 -14.08 -18.88 -2.93
N GLY A 216 -13.79 -19.16 -1.67
CA GLY A 216 -13.03 -20.31 -1.24
C GLY A 216 -13.98 -21.43 -0.83
N ALA A 217 -13.55 -22.68 -0.96
CA ALA A 217 -14.35 -23.83 -0.61
C ALA A 217 -13.51 -24.92 0.07
N ARG A 218 -14.03 -25.56 1.11
CA ARG A 218 -13.39 -26.66 1.84
C ARG A 218 -14.24 -27.92 1.76
N ALA A 219 -13.64 -29.02 1.38
CA ALA A 219 -14.28 -30.32 1.36
C ALA A 219 -14.73 -30.77 2.76
N LEU A 220 -15.88 -31.41 2.85
CA LEU A 220 -16.44 -31.96 4.10
C LEU A 220 -15.84 -33.34 4.43
N SER A 221 -15.59 -34.15 3.41
CA SER A 221 -14.94 -35.48 3.56
C SER A 221 -13.44 -35.39 3.30
N GLY A 222 -12.64 -36.24 3.96
CA GLY A 222 -11.19 -36.32 3.73
C GLY A 222 -10.81 -36.95 2.38
N GLU A 223 -11.78 -37.57 1.68
CA GLU A 223 -11.58 -38.27 0.39
C GLU A 223 -11.64 -37.34 -0.82
N GLU A 224 -12.21 -36.15 -0.66
CA GLU A 224 -12.35 -35.19 -1.76
C GLU A 224 -11.06 -34.37 -1.98
N ASN A 225 -10.45 -34.52 -3.15
CA ASN A 225 -9.31 -33.73 -3.59
C ASN A 225 -9.72 -32.65 -4.61
N PRO A 226 -9.21 -31.42 -4.48
CA PRO A 226 -8.37 -30.90 -3.39
C PRO A 226 -9.18 -30.58 -2.12
N LYS A 227 -8.54 -30.64 -0.92
CA LYS A 227 -9.14 -30.27 0.37
C LYS A 227 -9.70 -28.85 0.34
N TYR A 228 -8.97 -27.90 -0.23
CA TYR A 228 -9.39 -26.51 -0.48
C TYR A 228 -9.43 -26.22 -1.97
N LEU A 229 -10.46 -25.53 -2.41
CA LEU A 229 -10.69 -25.11 -3.79
C LEU A 229 -11.12 -23.64 -3.80
N ASN A 230 -10.44 -22.80 -4.57
CA ASN A 230 -10.81 -21.40 -4.74
C ASN A 230 -11.45 -21.15 -6.10
N SER A 231 -12.11 -19.99 -6.26
CA SER A 231 -12.48 -19.46 -7.58
C SER A 231 -11.26 -19.47 -8.51
N PRO A 232 -11.44 -19.70 -9.80
CA PRO A 232 -10.37 -19.55 -10.78
C PRO A 232 -10.03 -18.05 -10.94
N GLN A 233 -8.93 -17.75 -11.63
CA GLN A 233 -8.66 -16.39 -12.07
C GLN A 233 -9.82 -15.87 -12.92
N THR A 234 -10.41 -14.73 -12.55
CA THR A 234 -11.52 -14.07 -13.24
C THR A 234 -11.30 -12.56 -13.31
N LEU A 235 -12.21 -11.82 -13.94
CA LEU A 235 -12.16 -10.35 -13.90
C LEU A 235 -12.26 -9.77 -12.48
N LEU A 236 -12.98 -10.46 -11.57
CA LEU A 236 -13.19 -10.01 -10.20
C LEU A 236 -12.26 -10.70 -9.19
N PHE A 237 -11.71 -11.87 -9.51
CA PHE A 237 -10.93 -12.69 -8.60
C PHE A 237 -9.48 -12.84 -9.06
N ASP A 238 -8.59 -12.11 -8.42
CA ASP A 238 -7.16 -12.33 -8.51
C ASP A 238 -6.61 -12.75 -7.14
N LYS A 239 -6.32 -14.06 -7.02
CA LYS A 239 -5.78 -14.63 -5.78
C LYS A 239 -4.47 -13.98 -5.35
N SER A 240 -3.65 -13.52 -6.30
CA SER A 240 -2.37 -12.89 -6.03
C SER A 240 -2.50 -11.49 -5.42
N ALA A 241 -3.65 -10.84 -5.58
CA ALA A 241 -3.92 -9.48 -5.13
C ALA A 241 -4.90 -9.42 -3.93
N LEU A 242 -5.56 -10.52 -3.59
CA LEU A 242 -6.57 -10.58 -2.54
C LEU A 242 -5.99 -11.20 -1.25
N LEU A 243 -6.45 -10.70 -0.10
CA LEU A 243 -6.23 -11.28 1.23
C LEU A 243 -7.58 -11.56 1.88
N TYR A 244 -7.82 -12.82 2.26
CA TYR A 244 -9.04 -13.18 2.97
C TYR A 244 -9.14 -12.50 4.32
N GLY A 245 -10.29 -11.96 4.63
CA GLY A 245 -10.57 -11.27 5.88
C GLY A 245 -10.14 -9.80 5.92
N LEU A 246 -9.43 -9.29 4.90
CA LEU A 246 -8.94 -7.91 4.88
C LEU A 246 -10.08 -6.88 4.89
N ASP A 247 -11.21 -7.17 4.27
CA ASP A 247 -12.43 -6.35 4.30
C ASP A 247 -12.88 -6.01 5.72
N LYS A 248 -12.70 -6.94 6.66
CA LYS A 248 -13.02 -6.80 8.10
C LYS A 248 -11.83 -6.31 8.90
N ALA A 249 -10.61 -6.79 8.57
CA ALA A 249 -9.39 -6.57 9.34
C ALA A 249 -8.77 -5.17 9.14
N ARG A 250 -9.04 -4.45 8.05
CA ARG A 250 -8.37 -3.17 7.74
C ARG A 250 -8.43 -2.11 8.84
N LYS A 251 -9.58 -1.95 9.52
CA LYS A 251 -9.72 -1.03 10.65
C LYS A 251 -9.00 -1.54 11.90
N PRO A 252 -9.20 -2.80 12.33
CA PRO A 252 -8.43 -3.41 13.41
C PRO A 252 -6.90 -3.40 13.19
N ILE A 253 -6.42 -3.66 11.97
CA ILE A 253 -4.98 -3.58 11.64
C ILE A 253 -4.45 -2.17 11.92
N ARG A 254 -5.15 -1.13 11.48
CA ARG A 254 -4.73 0.25 11.75
C ARG A 254 -4.79 0.60 13.24
N ALA A 255 -5.84 0.18 13.94
CA ALA A 255 -6.00 0.46 15.36
C ALA A 255 -4.92 -0.21 16.21
N ALA A 256 -4.53 -1.44 15.87
CA ALA A 256 -3.47 -2.19 16.53
C ALA A 256 -2.07 -1.83 15.99
N ASP A 257 -1.98 -1.09 14.88
CA ASP A 257 -0.75 -0.89 14.09
C ASP A 257 0.00 -2.21 13.85
N GLN A 258 -0.75 -3.29 13.53
CA GLN A 258 -0.20 -4.63 13.36
C GLN A 258 -1.14 -5.50 12.53
N ALA A 259 -0.60 -6.27 11.57
CA ALA A 259 -1.30 -7.31 10.82
C ALA A 259 -0.77 -8.69 11.20
N ILE A 260 -1.67 -9.66 11.38
CA ILE A 260 -1.33 -11.07 11.61
C ILE A 260 -1.65 -11.84 10.33
N ILE A 261 -0.66 -12.53 9.77
CA ILE A 261 -0.81 -13.35 8.56
C ILE A 261 -0.84 -14.80 8.97
N VAL A 262 -1.93 -15.49 8.62
CA VAL A 262 -2.16 -16.93 8.85
C VAL A 262 -2.44 -17.65 7.53
N GLU A 263 -2.38 -18.98 7.50
CA GLU A 263 -2.46 -19.75 6.24
C GLU A 263 -3.87 -19.91 5.71
N GLY A 264 -4.84 -20.18 6.57
CA GLY A 264 -6.16 -20.67 6.20
C GLY A 264 -7.34 -19.75 6.53
N TYR A 265 -8.50 -20.13 6.00
CA TYR A 265 -9.77 -19.47 6.24
C TYR A 265 -10.21 -19.57 7.70
N PHE A 266 -10.10 -20.78 8.29
CA PHE A 266 -10.52 -21.03 9.66
C PHE A 266 -9.63 -20.30 10.66
N ASP A 267 -8.35 -20.15 10.38
CA ASP A 267 -7.45 -19.39 11.25
C ASP A 267 -7.89 -17.93 11.36
N VAL A 268 -8.21 -17.29 10.24
CA VAL A 268 -8.74 -15.90 10.23
C VAL A 268 -10.05 -15.82 11.01
N ILE A 269 -10.97 -16.77 10.79
CA ILE A 269 -12.30 -16.77 11.41
C ILE A 269 -12.19 -17.01 12.91
N GLY A 270 -11.40 -18.02 13.33
CA GLY A 270 -11.21 -18.37 14.74
C GLY A 270 -10.49 -17.28 15.52
N LEU A 271 -9.45 -16.69 14.94
CA LEU A 271 -8.77 -15.53 15.53
C LEU A 271 -9.70 -14.34 15.69
N CYS A 272 -10.49 -14.02 14.65
CA CYS A 272 -11.46 -12.94 14.72
C CYS A 272 -12.50 -13.19 15.83
N GLN A 273 -13.01 -14.43 15.96
CA GLN A 273 -13.92 -14.82 17.01
C GLN A 273 -13.33 -14.66 18.42
N SER A 274 -12.02 -14.96 18.56
CA SER A 274 -11.27 -14.85 19.83
C SER A 274 -10.84 -13.42 20.16
N GLY A 275 -11.20 -12.42 19.31
CA GLY A 275 -10.92 -11.00 19.53
C GLY A 275 -9.73 -10.46 18.74
N PHE A 276 -8.98 -11.29 18.02
CA PHE A 276 -7.84 -10.87 17.19
C PHE A 276 -8.29 -10.57 15.76
N GLN A 277 -8.97 -9.42 15.59
CA GLN A 277 -9.63 -9.02 14.35
C GLN A 277 -8.67 -8.51 13.26
N ASN A 278 -7.37 -8.42 13.54
CA ASN A 278 -6.33 -7.95 12.63
C ASN A 278 -5.63 -9.10 11.86
N ALA A 279 -6.27 -10.27 11.79
CA ALA A 279 -5.76 -11.44 11.06
C ALA A 279 -6.26 -11.48 9.61
N VAL A 280 -5.37 -11.89 8.68
CA VAL A 280 -5.64 -12.07 7.25
C VAL A 280 -4.92 -13.30 6.70
N SER A 281 -5.39 -13.84 5.55
CA SER A 281 -4.76 -15.02 4.92
C SER A 281 -4.55 -14.82 3.41
N PRO A 282 -3.39 -15.27 2.86
CA PRO A 282 -3.15 -15.38 1.41
C PRO A 282 -3.81 -16.61 0.78
N MET A 283 -4.66 -17.33 1.55
CA MET A 283 -5.53 -18.42 1.07
C MET A 283 -4.76 -19.64 0.51
N GLY A 284 -3.75 -20.12 1.23
CA GLY A 284 -3.00 -21.33 0.87
C GLY A 284 -2.01 -21.11 -0.30
N THR A 285 -1.43 -19.94 -0.38
CA THR A 285 -0.27 -19.62 -1.22
C THR A 285 0.74 -18.81 -0.41
N ALA A 286 2.00 -18.80 -0.86
CA ALA A 286 2.97 -17.86 -0.31
C ALA A 286 2.46 -16.42 -0.52
N LEU A 287 2.76 -15.54 0.44
CA LEU A 287 2.45 -14.12 0.37
C LEU A 287 3.08 -13.50 -0.89
N THR A 288 2.31 -12.73 -1.63
CA THR A 288 2.77 -12.10 -2.88
C THR A 288 3.23 -10.66 -2.66
N PRO A 289 4.04 -10.10 -3.59
CA PRO A 289 4.41 -8.68 -3.57
C PRO A 289 3.20 -7.74 -3.53
N ILE A 290 2.16 -8.05 -4.29
CA ILE A 290 0.94 -7.24 -4.36
C ILE A 290 0.20 -7.24 -3.01
N GLN A 291 0.04 -8.42 -2.39
CA GLN A 291 -0.58 -8.56 -1.06
C GLN A 291 0.22 -7.83 0.02
N MET A 292 1.55 -7.87 -0.05
CA MET A 292 2.41 -7.14 0.88
C MET A 292 2.26 -5.63 0.74
N ARG A 293 2.28 -5.10 -0.51
CA ARG A 293 1.99 -3.68 -0.77
C ARG A 293 0.60 -3.26 -0.28
N LEU A 294 -0.38 -4.15 -0.42
CA LEU A 294 -1.73 -3.90 0.09
C LEU A 294 -1.74 -3.74 1.61
N LEU A 295 -1.04 -4.61 2.36
CA LEU A 295 -0.94 -4.51 3.83
C LEU A 295 -0.19 -3.27 4.31
N LYS A 296 0.84 -2.84 3.59
CA LYS A 296 1.61 -1.63 3.91
C LYS A 296 0.77 -0.35 3.94
N ARG A 297 -0.36 -0.31 3.24
CA ARG A 297 -1.32 0.82 3.31
C ARG A 297 -1.93 0.98 4.71
N TYR A 298 -1.89 -0.08 5.52
CA TYR A 298 -2.54 -0.14 6.83
C TYR A 298 -1.56 -0.18 7.98
N THR A 299 -0.45 -0.92 7.87
CA THR A 299 0.59 -1.05 8.90
C THR A 299 1.93 -1.47 8.31
N ARG A 300 3.02 -1.17 9.04
CA ARG A 300 4.38 -1.68 8.76
C ARG A 300 4.78 -2.83 9.67
N LYS A 301 3.97 -3.17 10.67
CA LYS A 301 4.22 -4.28 11.59
C LYS A 301 3.44 -5.51 11.16
N ILE A 302 4.14 -6.53 10.73
CA ILE A 302 3.57 -7.75 10.19
C ILE A 302 4.05 -8.94 11.00
N ILE A 303 3.12 -9.73 11.51
CA ILE A 303 3.42 -10.99 12.21
C ILE A 303 3.01 -12.15 11.32
N LEU A 304 3.96 -13.04 11.03
CA LEU A 304 3.74 -14.29 10.32
C LEU A 304 3.49 -15.40 11.35
N ALA A 305 2.29 -15.94 11.35
CA ALA A 305 1.88 -17.07 12.17
C ALA A 305 1.49 -18.21 11.23
N LEU A 306 2.52 -18.81 10.62
CA LEU A 306 2.42 -19.89 9.64
C LEU A 306 2.64 -21.24 10.32
N ASP A 307 2.13 -22.31 9.73
CA ASP A 307 2.24 -23.67 10.27
C ASP A 307 3.71 -24.10 10.41
N PRO A 308 4.08 -24.82 11.48
CA PRO A 308 5.47 -25.17 11.78
C PRO A 308 6.03 -26.29 10.89
N ASP A 309 5.35 -26.67 9.81
CA ASP A 309 5.81 -27.70 8.89
C ASP A 309 6.92 -27.21 7.94
N SER A 310 7.57 -28.15 7.23
CA SER A 310 8.63 -27.83 6.26
C SER A 310 8.15 -26.97 5.08
N ALA A 311 6.86 -26.89 4.85
CA ALA A 311 6.23 -26.00 3.85
C ALA A 311 6.10 -24.59 4.41
N GLY A 312 5.74 -24.42 5.69
CA GLY A 312 5.70 -23.14 6.40
C GLY A 312 7.07 -22.48 6.53
N GLU A 313 8.14 -23.25 6.81
CA GLU A 313 9.52 -22.72 6.80
C GLU A 313 9.92 -22.21 5.41
N LYS A 314 9.62 -22.97 4.35
CA LYS A 314 9.85 -22.54 2.96
C LYS A 314 8.96 -21.34 2.59
N ALA A 315 7.72 -21.31 3.08
CA ALA A 315 6.80 -20.19 2.86
C ALA A 315 7.30 -18.93 3.58
N THR A 316 7.87 -19.05 4.79
CA THR A 316 8.48 -17.93 5.53
C THR A 316 9.68 -17.38 4.77
N LEU A 317 10.61 -18.24 4.31
CA LEU A 317 11.77 -17.82 3.53
C LEU A 317 11.36 -17.19 2.19
N LYS A 318 10.40 -17.80 1.49
CA LYS A 318 9.85 -17.26 0.24
C LYS A 318 9.05 -15.97 0.46
N GLY A 319 8.31 -15.88 1.56
CA GLY A 319 7.62 -14.66 1.97
C GLY A 319 8.59 -13.51 2.24
N LEU A 320 9.78 -13.80 2.77
CA LEU A 320 10.87 -12.84 2.95
C LEU A 320 11.49 -12.39 1.64
N GLU A 321 11.76 -13.32 0.71
CA GLU A 321 12.24 -12.98 -0.64
C GLU A 321 11.20 -12.09 -1.35
N VAL A 322 9.94 -12.46 -1.25
CA VAL A 322 8.81 -11.69 -1.79
C VAL A 322 8.66 -10.33 -1.09
N ALA A 323 8.80 -10.28 0.23
CA ALA A 323 8.80 -9.02 0.96
C ALA A 323 9.95 -8.11 0.53
N ARG A 324 11.13 -8.68 0.31
CA ARG A 324 12.30 -8.00 -0.23
C ARG A 324 12.07 -7.45 -1.63
N ASP A 325 11.52 -8.25 -2.54
CA ASP A 325 11.29 -7.86 -3.94
C ASP A 325 10.09 -6.92 -4.11
N SER A 326 9.17 -6.89 -3.14
CA SER A 326 7.92 -6.10 -3.19
C SER A 326 7.98 -4.80 -2.39
N MET A 327 9.02 -4.62 -1.60
CA MET A 327 9.17 -3.41 -0.84
C MET A 327 9.71 -2.33 -1.75
N ASP A 328 8.92 -1.27 -1.91
CA ASP A 328 9.39 -0.03 -2.50
C ASP A 328 10.77 0.26 -1.93
N HIS A 329 11.71 0.38 -2.82
CA HIS A 329 13.02 0.88 -2.47
C HIS A 329 12.76 2.28 -1.92
N SER A 330 12.67 2.43 -0.59
CA SER A 330 12.91 3.74 -0.03
C SER A 330 14.34 4.04 -0.42
N ASP A 331 14.50 4.89 -1.43
CA ASP A 331 15.78 5.34 -1.92
C ASP A 331 16.51 6.13 -0.82
N ASP A 332 17.01 5.44 0.18
CA ASP A 332 18.07 5.95 1.00
C ASP A 332 19.35 5.84 0.18
N PHE A 333 19.68 6.93 -0.45
CA PHE A 333 20.92 7.05 -1.19
C PHE A 333 22.11 6.91 -0.24
N VAL A 334 22.80 5.78 -0.28
CA VAL A 334 24.06 5.59 0.44
C VAL A 334 25.19 5.99 -0.47
N PHE A 335 26.01 6.92 -0.01
CA PHE A 335 27.23 7.28 -0.71
C PHE A 335 28.30 6.20 -0.47
N ASP A 336 28.71 5.55 -1.53
CA ASP A 336 29.95 4.75 -1.57
C ASP A 336 31.15 5.70 -1.27
N PRO A 337 32.23 5.22 -0.63
CA PRO A 337 33.45 6.01 -0.43
C PRO A 337 34.06 6.62 -1.71
N LYS A 338 33.59 6.20 -2.89
CA LYS A 338 33.96 6.75 -4.21
C LYS A 338 32.96 7.77 -4.76
N GLY A 339 31.95 8.19 -3.96
CA GLY A 339 30.98 9.23 -4.35
C GLY A 339 29.90 8.78 -5.34
N LEU A 340 29.75 7.47 -5.59
CA LEU A 340 28.68 6.91 -6.40
C LEU A 340 27.44 6.66 -5.53
N VAL A 341 26.33 7.26 -5.91
CA VAL A 341 25.02 7.01 -5.29
C VAL A 341 24.60 5.59 -5.62
N ARG A 342 24.44 4.73 -4.61
CA ARG A 342 23.79 3.43 -4.74
C ARG A 342 22.41 3.51 -4.13
N THR A 343 21.42 3.06 -4.88
CA THR A 343 20.09 2.80 -4.39
C THR A 343 20.12 1.46 -3.67
N GLU A 344 19.97 1.43 -2.35
CA GLU A 344 19.81 0.19 -1.59
C GLU A 344 18.32 -0.01 -1.30
N ALA A 345 17.80 -1.13 -1.77
CA ALA A 345 16.47 -1.60 -1.37
C ALA A 345 16.47 -1.86 0.14
N ARG A 346 15.61 -1.19 0.90
CA ARG A 346 15.53 -1.38 2.34
C ARG A 346 14.15 -1.89 2.73
N LEU A 347 14.13 -2.87 3.64
CA LEU A 347 12.94 -3.45 4.24
C LEU A 347 12.23 -2.42 5.14
N ASP A 348 11.33 -1.60 4.59
CA ASP A 348 10.54 -0.63 5.36
C ASP A 348 9.32 -1.30 6.03
N ALA A 349 9.55 -2.41 6.77
CA ALA A 349 8.55 -3.08 7.61
C ALA A 349 9.20 -3.90 8.73
N ASP A 350 8.59 -3.91 9.91
CA ASP A 350 8.92 -4.80 11.03
C ASP A 350 8.17 -6.14 10.82
N ILE A 351 8.87 -7.12 10.27
CA ILE A 351 8.33 -8.46 10.05
C ILE A 351 8.81 -9.40 11.15
N ARG A 352 7.87 -10.03 11.84
CA ARG A 352 8.13 -10.98 12.91
C ARG A 352 7.49 -12.32 12.61
N VAL A 353 8.02 -13.39 13.19
CA VAL A 353 7.53 -14.76 13.02
C VAL A 353 7.17 -15.32 14.39
N CYS A 354 5.97 -15.88 14.50
CA CYS A 354 5.54 -16.64 15.67
C CYS A 354 6.06 -18.07 15.59
N SER A 355 6.49 -18.60 16.72
CA SER A 355 6.71 -20.04 16.88
C SER A 355 5.45 -20.68 17.47
N LEU A 356 4.74 -21.44 16.67
CA LEU A 356 3.55 -22.15 17.11
C LEU A 356 3.93 -23.47 17.82
N PRO A 357 3.18 -23.93 18.82
CA PRO A 357 3.33 -25.26 19.37
C PRO A 357 3.06 -26.35 18.33
N ASP A 358 3.82 -27.44 18.36
CA ASP A 358 3.69 -28.55 17.41
C ASP A 358 2.25 -29.09 17.36
N GLY A 359 1.70 -29.14 16.13
CA GLY A 359 0.42 -29.77 15.82
C GLY A 359 -0.83 -28.96 16.21
N LYS A 360 -0.70 -27.69 16.54
CA LYS A 360 -1.84 -26.81 16.80
C LYS A 360 -1.90 -25.65 15.81
N ASP A 361 -3.08 -25.47 15.21
CA ASP A 361 -3.37 -24.34 14.33
C ASP A 361 -3.62 -23.05 15.14
N PRO A 362 -3.40 -21.86 14.57
CA PRO A 362 -3.64 -20.57 15.23
C PRO A 362 -5.06 -20.41 15.81
N ASP A 363 -6.08 -20.87 15.07
CA ASP A 363 -7.47 -20.81 15.51
C ASP A 363 -7.73 -21.69 16.74
N GLU A 364 -7.17 -22.88 16.78
CA GLU A 364 -7.31 -23.79 17.93
C GLU A 364 -6.70 -23.20 19.20
N ILE A 365 -5.48 -22.64 19.10
CA ILE A 365 -4.81 -22.00 20.25
C ILE A 365 -5.62 -20.82 20.78
N ALA A 366 -6.08 -19.95 19.89
CA ALA A 366 -6.81 -18.75 20.28
C ALA A 366 -8.21 -19.04 20.83
N LEU A 367 -8.89 -20.07 20.29
CA LEU A 367 -10.20 -20.52 20.77
C LEU A 367 -10.11 -21.23 22.13
N GLU A 368 -9.04 -21.99 22.36
CA GLU A 368 -8.80 -22.65 23.67
C GLU A 368 -8.41 -21.62 24.74
N ASN A 369 -7.49 -20.72 24.45
CA ASN A 369 -7.01 -19.71 25.39
C ASN A 369 -6.46 -18.46 24.68
N PRO A 370 -7.25 -17.39 24.60
CA PRO A 370 -6.82 -16.12 23.95
C PRO A 370 -5.55 -15.51 24.55
N GLU A 371 -5.31 -15.66 25.87
CA GLU A 371 -4.10 -15.12 26.51
C GLU A 371 -2.83 -15.89 26.07
N THR A 372 -2.95 -17.20 25.83
CA THR A 372 -1.82 -17.97 25.27
C THR A 372 -1.47 -17.47 23.87
N TRP A 373 -2.46 -17.23 23.04
CA TRP A 373 -2.26 -16.66 21.70
C TRP A 373 -1.61 -15.27 21.77
N LYS A 374 -2.09 -14.42 22.65
CA LYS A 374 -1.52 -13.09 22.87
C LYS A 374 -0.04 -13.15 23.25
N ASN A 375 0.33 -14.04 24.16
CA ASN A 375 1.72 -14.26 24.56
C ASN A 375 2.59 -14.71 23.38
N ILE A 376 2.07 -15.60 22.50
CA ILE A 376 2.77 -16.05 21.29
C ILE A 376 3.04 -14.86 20.35
N ILE A 377 2.05 -14.00 20.15
CA ILE A 377 2.19 -12.79 19.34
C ILE A 377 3.23 -11.82 19.94
N GLU A 378 3.19 -11.59 21.24
CA GLU A 378 4.14 -10.71 21.94
C GLU A 378 5.58 -11.23 21.89
N GLN A 379 5.76 -12.57 21.87
CA GLN A 379 7.06 -13.24 21.78
C GLN A 379 7.55 -13.46 20.34
N ALA A 380 6.81 -12.96 19.33
CA ALA A 380 7.19 -13.10 17.93
C ALA A 380 8.58 -12.52 17.66
N LYS A 381 9.47 -13.34 17.11
CA LYS A 381 10.88 -12.99 16.84
C LYS A 381 10.99 -12.19 15.54
N PRO A 382 11.91 -11.21 15.46
CA PRO A 382 12.27 -10.61 14.18
C PRO A 382 12.62 -11.68 13.15
N VAL A 383 12.17 -11.50 11.94
CA VAL A 383 12.28 -12.51 10.88
C VAL A 383 13.73 -12.88 10.57
N ILE A 384 14.68 -11.95 10.66
CA ILE A 384 16.10 -12.23 10.44
C ILE A 384 16.63 -13.17 11.53
N THR A 385 16.26 -12.93 12.79
CA THR A 385 16.60 -13.85 13.90
C THR A 385 16.02 -15.24 13.66
N HIS A 386 14.75 -15.31 13.26
CA HIS A 386 14.11 -16.60 12.94
C HIS A 386 14.84 -17.35 11.81
N VAL A 387 15.24 -16.66 10.74
CA VAL A 387 16.00 -17.24 9.62
C VAL A 387 17.37 -17.76 10.08
N ILE A 388 18.08 -16.99 10.92
CA ILE A 388 19.36 -17.43 11.49
C ILE A 388 19.15 -18.72 12.30
N ASP A 389 18.16 -18.73 13.20
CA ASP A 389 17.85 -19.88 14.05
C ASP A 389 17.50 -21.11 13.19
N THR A 390 16.61 -20.97 12.21
CA THR A 390 16.14 -22.07 11.33
C THR A 390 17.26 -22.62 10.44
N LEU A 391 18.06 -21.75 9.81
CA LEU A 391 19.15 -22.20 8.93
C LEU A 391 20.30 -22.84 9.70
N SER A 392 20.44 -22.56 10.99
CA SER A 392 21.49 -23.11 11.86
C SER A 392 21.05 -24.38 12.57
N ALA A 393 19.74 -24.59 12.75
CA ALA A 393 19.19 -25.73 13.48
C ALA A 393 19.61 -27.07 12.83
N GLY A 394 20.15 -27.96 13.64
CA GLY A 394 20.51 -29.31 13.21
C GLY A 394 21.68 -29.43 12.20
N LYS A 395 22.33 -28.34 11.85
CA LYS A 395 23.49 -28.33 10.93
C LYS A 395 24.81 -28.41 11.69
N ASN A 396 25.80 -29.03 11.06
CA ASN A 396 27.16 -29.04 11.59
C ASN A 396 27.81 -27.64 11.34
N LEU A 397 27.82 -26.81 12.39
CA LEU A 397 28.40 -25.48 12.35
C LEU A 397 29.95 -25.48 12.45
N ASP A 398 30.61 -26.64 12.55
CA ASP A 398 32.06 -26.71 12.44
C ASP A 398 32.54 -26.80 10.98
N ASP A 399 31.64 -27.19 10.04
CA ASP A 399 31.96 -27.24 8.63
C ASP A 399 31.99 -25.82 7.99
N PRO A 400 33.14 -25.40 7.43
CA PRO A 400 33.27 -24.08 6.78
C PRO A 400 32.30 -23.87 5.60
N LYS A 401 31.93 -24.94 4.87
CA LYS A 401 30.99 -24.83 3.75
C LYS A 401 29.58 -24.52 4.24
N THR A 402 29.16 -25.19 5.31
CA THR A 402 27.87 -24.93 5.96
C THR A 402 27.79 -23.49 6.49
N LYS A 403 28.86 -22.99 7.13
CA LYS A 403 28.91 -21.57 7.56
C LYS A 403 28.79 -20.60 6.38
N SER A 404 29.50 -20.87 5.28
CA SER A 404 29.46 -20.03 4.08
C SER A 404 28.09 -20.05 3.41
N GLU A 405 27.41 -21.21 3.36
CA GLU A 405 26.05 -21.32 2.83
C GLU A 405 25.06 -20.47 3.65
N ILE A 406 25.08 -20.60 4.98
CA ILE A 406 24.19 -19.83 5.87
C ILE A 406 24.47 -18.34 5.73
N ALA A 407 25.75 -17.95 5.77
CA ALA A 407 26.13 -16.53 5.64
C ALA A 407 25.69 -15.93 4.29
N SER A 408 25.83 -16.67 3.18
CA SER A 408 25.43 -16.21 1.86
C SER A 408 23.93 -15.94 1.71
N ARG A 409 23.09 -16.64 2.50
CA ARG A 409 21.64 -16.45 2.52
C ARG A 409 21.20 -15.33 3.47
N VAL A 410 21.89 -15.17 4.61
CA VAL A 410 21.46 -14.23 5.68
C VAL A 410 22.03 -12.82 5.48
N VAL A 411 23.29 -12.69 5.01
CA VAL A 411 23.94 -11.38 4.82
C VAL A 411 23.16 -10.44 3.91
N PRO A 412 22.59 -10.88 2.76
CA PRO A 412 21.74 -10.02 1.95
C PRO A 412 20.52 -9.47 2.69
N LEU A 413 19.86 -10.31 3.52
CA LEU A 413 18.69 -9.90 4.31
C LEU A 413 19.05 -8.85 5.38
N ILE A 414 20.21 -9.01 6.02
CA ILE A 414 20.71 -8.04 7.00
C ILE A 414 20.99 -6.68 6.33
N LYS A 415 21.49 -6.67 5.09
CA LYS A 415 21.75 -5.42 4.36
C LYS A 415 20.50 -4.60 4.11
N ASP A 416 19.39 -5.26 3.88
CA ASP A 416 18.11 -4.64 3.56
C ASP A 416 17.45 -3.97 4.81
N VAL A 417 17.97 -4.16 6.03
CA VAL A 417 17.47 -3.52 7.26
C VAL A 417 17.78 -2.02 7.25
N PRO A 418 16.79 -1.12 7.39
CA PRO A 418 17.00 0.33 7.30
C PRO A 418 17.91 0.88 8.39
N ASN A 419 17.73 0.39 9.63
CA ASN A 419 18.44 0.90 10.81
C ASN A 419 19.86 0.31 10.90
N ALA A 420 20.88 1.18 10.92
CA ALA A 420 22.28 0.76 10.99
C ALA A 420 22.61 -0.01 12.30
N VAL A 421 22.01 0.39 13.43
CA VAL A 421 22.23 -0.26 14.74
C VAL A 421 21.64 -1.68 14.73
N GLU A 422 20.45 -1.85 14.14
CA GLU A 422 19.82 -3.16 13.99
C GLU A 422 20.62 -4.05 13.04
N ARG A 423 21.11 -3.51 11.92
CA ARG A 423 21.99 -4.26 11.01
C ARG A 423 23.23 -4.79 11.71
N ASP A 424 23.88 -3.97 12.51
CA ASP A 424 25.06 -4.38 13.25
C ASP A 424 24.71 -5.43 14.32
N ALA A 425 23.59 -5.28 15.02
CA ALA A 425 23.12 -6.28 15.97
C ALA A 425 22.87 -7.66 15.32
N TYR A 426 22.22 -7.69 14.11
CA TYR A 426 22.02 -8.94 13.39
C TYR A 426 23.33 -9.54 12.85
N ARG A 427 24.28 -8.72 12.40
CA ARG A 427 25.63 -9.21 12.02
C ARG A 427 26.34 -9.86 13.19
N GLN A 428 26.34 -9.22 14.35
CA GLN A 428 26.90 -9.77 15.57
C GLN A 428 26.22 -11.08 15.99
N GLN A 429 24.89 -11.15 15.86
CA GLN A 429 24.15 -12.36 16.12
C GLN A 429 24.57 -13.49 15.17
N LEU A 430 24.63 -13.23 13.86
CA LEU A 430 25.06 -14.20 12.85
C LEU A 430 26.51 -14.66 13.09
N ALA A 431 27.43 -13.73 13.35
CA ALA A 431 28.84 -14.05 13.63
C ALA A 431 28.98 -14.96 14.86
N ARG A 432 28.23 -14.69 15.95
CA ARG A 432 28.20 -15.53 17.15
C ARG A 432 27.66 -16.94 16.86
N VAL A 433 26.56 -17.05 16.14
CA VAL A 433 25.94 -18.36 15.80
C VAL A 433 26.87 -19.18 14.91
N LEU A 434 27.53 -18.57 13.95
CA LEU A 434 28.46 -19.27 13.05
C LEU A 434 29.87 -19.46 13.62
N HIS A 435 30.17 -18.91 14.80
CA HIS A 435 31.52 -18.92 15.39
C HIS A 435 32.59 -18.41 14.39
N ILE A 436 32.37 -17.18 13.85
CA ILE A 436 33.29 -16.50 12.92
C ILE A 436 33.46 -15.04 13.34
N ASP A 437 34.54 -14.41 12.85
CA ASP A 437 34.75 -12.97 13.02
C ASP A 437 33.75 -12.16 12.19
N GLU A 438 33.24 -11.05 12.75
CA GLU A 438 32.33 -10.15 12.05
C GLU A 438 32.92 -9.58 10.76
N GLN A 439 34.23 -9.32 10.74
CA GLN A 439 34.94 -8.82 9.56
C GLN A 439 34.86 -9.78 8.38
N SER A 440 34.79 -11.08 8.63
CA SER A 440 34.61 -12.10 7.59
C SER A 440 33.29 -11.99 6.86
N LEU A 441 32.22 -11.45 7.51
CA LEU A 441 30.92 -11.20 6.91
C LEU A 441 30.94 -10.03 5.93
N PHE A 442 31.85 -9.05 6.10
CA PHE A 442 31.98 -7.91 5.18
C PHE A 442 32.55 -8.33 3.82
N SER A 443 33.50 -9.29 3.78
CA SER A 443 34.11 -9.76 2.55
C SER A 443 33.13 -10.54 1.65
N ILE A 444 32.14 -11.21 2.22
CA ILE A 444 31.08 -11.90 1.45
C ILE A 444 30.23 -10.90 0.66
N SER A 445 30.19 -9.65 1.10
CA SER A 445 29.37 -8.60 0.50
C SER A 445 29.94 -7.95 -0.75
N GLU A 446 31.24 -8.08 -1.04
CA GLU A 446 31.93 -7.37 -2.13
C GLU A 446 32.02 -8.16 -3.46
N VAL A 447 31.79 -9.48 -3.45
CA VAL A 447 32.14 -10.37 -4.59
C VAL A 447 31.08 -10.42 -5.71
N GLN A 448 29.90 -9.82 -5.58
CA GLN A 448 28.80 -10.03 -6.57
C GLN A 448 28.36 -8.82 -7.39
N TYR A 449 29.14 -7.79 -7.64
CA TYR A 449 28.75 -6.78 -8.65
C TYR A 449 29.94 -6.30 -9.51
N VAL A 450 30.14 -6.97 -10.62
CA VAL A 450 30.93 -6.45 -11.76
C VAL A 450 30.11 -6.57 -13.05
N SER A 451 29.95 -5.39 -13.68
CA SER A 451 29.76 -5.10 -15.11
C SER A 451 28.38 -5.11 -15.77
N ARG A 452 28.10 -3.97 -16.38
CA ARG A 452 27.79 -3.61 -17.80
C ARG A 452 27.09 -2.26 -17.84
N GLY A 453 27.35 -1.25 -18.61
CA GLY A 453 28.20 -0.94 -19.75
C GLY A 453 27.69 0.39 -20.35
N ARG A 454 28.60 1.31 -20.75
CA ARG A 454 28.33 2.71 -21.20
C ARG A 454 27.92 2.82 -22.69
N SER A 455 27.13 3.85 -23.04
CA SER A 455 27.05 4.41 -24.41
C SER A 455 26.88 5.95 -24.42
N LYS A 456 27.28 6.60 -25.56
CA LYS A 456 27.67 8.01 -25.75
C LYS A 456 26.53 8.95 -26.20
N ARG A 457 26.69 10.26 -25.92
CA ARG A 457 25.79 11.41 -26.25
C ARG A 457 26.20 12.18 -27.49
N GLN A 458 25.24 12.86 -28.15
CA GLN A 458 25.39 13.97 -29.09
C GLN A 458 24.46 15.15 -28.77
N LYS A 459 24.90 16.40 -29.04
CA LYS A 459 24.26 17.70 -28.73
C LYS A 459 23.54 18.33 -29.91
N VAL A 460 22.45 19.09 -29.65
CA VAL A 460 21.86 20.10 -30.57
C VAL A 460 21.19 21.23 -29.76
N GLU A 461 21.28 22.50 -30.23
CA GLU A 461 20.85 23.77 -29.58
C GLU A 461 19.61 24.39 -30.24
N VAL A 462 18.72 25.08 -29.47
CA VAL A 462 17.65 26.00 -29.98
C VAL A 462 17.14 27.04 -28.95
N GLU A 463 16.61 28.22 -29.40
CA GLU A 463 16.34 29.50 -28.72
C GLU A 463 14.94 29.72 -28.03
N PRO A 464 14.73 30.81 -27.21
CA PRO A 464 13.68 30.87 -26.20
C PRO A 464 12.42 31.70 -26.57
N GLY A 465 11.27 31.38 -25.95
CA GLY A 465 10.01 32.10 -26.00
C GLY A 465 9.38 32.34 -24.60
N SER A 466 8.65 33.45 -24.48
CA SER A 466 8.19 34.14 -23.27
C SER A 466 6.82 33.68 -22.72
N PHE A 467 6.60 33.84 -21.39
CA PHE A 467 5.36 33.54 -20.67
C PHE A 467 4.58 34.80 -20.26
N GLU A 468 3.26 34.78 -20.40
CA GLU A 468 2.33 35.75 -19.83
C GLU A 468 1.60 35.17 -18.60
N THR A 469 1.50 36.00 -17.55
CA THR A 469 0.92 35.63 -16.25
C THR A 469 -0.51 36.10 -16.13
N LEU A 470 -1.43 35.16 -15.81
CA LEU A 470 -2.80 35.48 -15.37
C LEU A 470 -2.89 35.40 -13.84
N ALA A 471 -3.43 36.43 -13.23
CA ALA A 471 -3.62 36.58 -11.79
C ALA A 471 -4.77 35.68 -11.31
N SER A 472 -4.41 34.54 -10.71
CA SER A 472 -5.34 33.68 -9.98
C SER A 472 -5.00 33.68 -8.47
N SER A 473 -5.96 33.32 -7.63
CA SER A 473 -5.76 33.25 -6.17
C SER A 473 -4.52 32.38 -5.81
N GLU A 474 -3.89 32.61 -4.67
CA GLU A 474 -2.69 31.87 -4.22
C GLU A 474 -2.87 30.34 -4.30
N LYS A 475 -4.09 29.87 -4.09
CA LYS A 475 -4.52 28.48 -4.19
C LYS A 475 -4.35 27.89 -5.60
N ASN A 476 -4.82 28.60 -6.63
CA ASN A 476 -4.65 28.22 -8.02
C ASN A 476 -3.19 28.29 -8.45
N LYS A 477 -2.40 29.17 -7.80
CA LYS A 477 -0.98 29.33 -8.11
C LYS A 477 -0.16 28.10 -7.69
N ILE A 478 -0.38 27.56 -6.48
CA ILE A 478 0.31 26.34 -6.00
C ILE A 478 -0.07 25.16 -6.89
N TYR A 479 -1.36 24.93 -7.11
CA TYR A 479 -1.84 23.85 -7.99
C TYR A 479 -1.25 23.93 -9.40
N ASN A 480 -1.22 25.12 -9.99
CA ASN A 480 -0.67 25.30 -11.33
C ASN A 480 0.85 25.05 -11.39
N LEU A 481 1.60 25.40 -10.33
CA LEU A 481 3.02 25.07 -10.24
C LEU A 481 3.25 23.56 -10.09
N GLU A 482 2.46 22.90 -9.23
CA GLU A 482 2.50 21.44 -9.08
C GLU A 482 2.15 20.74 -10.39
N LYS A 483 1.08 21.16 -11.06
CA LYS A 483 0.65 20.64 -12.35
C LYS A 483 1.74 20.82 -13.42
N HIS A 484 2.37 21.99 -13.49
CA HIS A 484 3.45 22.23 -14.44
C HIS A 484 4.65 21.31 -14.22
N ILE A 485 5.07 21.10 -12.97
CA ILE A 485 6.12 20.14 -12.62
C ILE A 485 5.75 18.73 -13.09
N ILE A 486 4.51 18.30 -12.83
CA ILE A 486 4.02 16.97 -13.21
C ILE A 486 4.01 16.80 -14.73
N LEU A 487 3.55 17.81 -15.48
CA LEU A 487 3.53 17.78 -16.95
C LEU A 487 4.94 17.68 -17.55
N LEU A 488 5.90 18.44 -17.01
CA LEU A 488 7.31 18.33 -17.42
C LEU A 488 7.88 16.91 -17.17
N LEU A 489 7.58 16.35 -16.01
CA LEU A 489 8.05 15.02 -15.62
C LEU A 489 7.30 13.89 -16.34
N LEU A 490 6.02 14.04 -16.70
CA LEU A 490 5.30 13.08 -17.55
C LEU A 490 5.94 13.00 -18.94
N LYS A 491 6.36 14.14 -19.50
CA LYS A 491 7.02 14.19 -20.82
C LYS A 491 8.46 13.67 -20.79
N LYS A 492 9.15 13.90 -19.68
CA LYS A 492 10.56 13.51 -19.48
C LYS A 492 10.82 13.02 -18.07
N PRO A 493 10.39 11.78 -17.75
CA PRO A 493 10.52 11.21 -16.40
C PRO A 493 11.94 11.20 -15.85
N GLU A 494 12.95 10.99 -16.71
CA GLU A 494 14.36 10.91 -16.32
C GLU A 494 14.91 12.24 -15.78
N MET A 495 14.22 13.36 -16.00
CA MET A 495 14.59 14.67 -15.46
C MET A 495 14.55 14.73 -13.92
N VAL A 496 13.88 13.79 -13.27
CA VAL A 496 13.93 13.62 -11.80
C VAL A 496 15.38 13.51 -11.32
N TYR A 497 16.22 12.72 -12.01
CA TYR A 497 17.62 12.54 -11.63
C TYR A 497 18.48 13.80 -11.81
N ASP A 498 18.22 14.56 -12.87
CA ASP A 498 18.96 15.80 -13.16
C ASP A 498 18.58 16.92 -12.18
N VAL A 499 17.29 17.04 -11.85
CA VAL A 499 16.82 17.96 -10.81
C VAL A 499 17.37 17.59 -9.45
N ASP A 500 17.36 16.33 -9.07
CA ASP A 500 17.93 15.86 -7.81
C ASP A 500 19.42 16.18 -7.68
N ARG A 501 20.16 16.03 -8.76
CA ARG A 501 21.57 16.42 -8.80
C ARG A 501 21.75 17.91 -8.56
N TYR A 502 20.91 18.74 -9.16
CA TYR A 502 20.91 20.18 -8.94
C TYR A 502 20.52 20.55 -7.51
N LEU A 503 19.50 19.94 -6.93
CA LEU A 503 19.06 20.17 -5.57
C LEU A 503 20.17 19.83 -4.56
N LYS A 504 20.82 18.68 -4.72
CA LYS A 504 21.94 18.23 -3.89
C LYS A 504 23.14 19.18 -3.95
N LYS A 505 23.48 19.69 -5.14
CA LYS A 505 24.54 20.70 -5.32
C LYS A 505 24.27 21.98 -4.50
N ASN A 506 23.00 22.29 -4.27
CA ASN A 506 22.55 23.45 -3.50
C ASN A 506 22.17 23.13 -2.03
N ASN A 507 22.54 21.94 -1.52
CA ASN A 507 22.17 21.45 -0.18
C ASN A 507 20.65 21.44 0.09
N LEU A 508 19.83 21.22 -0.94
CA LEU A 508 18.39 21.06 -0.83
C LEU A 508 18.03 19.57 -0.84
N PRO A 509 16.95 19.16 -0.14
CA PRO A 509 16.47 17.79 -0.20
C PRO A 509 16.02 17.43 -1.63
N SER A 510 16.19 16.16 -1.98
CA SER A 510 15.72 15.60 -3.26
C SER A 510 14.24 15.88 -3.50
N LEU A 511 13.83 15.82 -4.75
CA LEU A 511 12.44 15.92 -5.16
C LEU A 511 11.67 14.70 -4.60
N SER A 512 10.54 14.94 -3.97
CA SER A 512 9.83 13.90 -3.23
C SER A 512 8.30 14.11 -3.25
N ILE A 513 7.53 13.06 -2.98
CA ILE A 513 6.06 13.11 -2.97
C ILE A 513 5.50 14.27 -2.11
N PRO A 514 6.05 14.62 -0.94
CA PRO A 514 5.63 15.77 -0.17
C PRO A 514 5.77 17.14 -0.85
N ASP A 515 6.56 17.23 -1.94
CA ASP A 515 6.63 18.47 -2.72
C ASP A 515 5.32 18.78 -3.46
N VAL A 516 4.45 17.79 -3.69
CA VAL A 516 3.11 17.91 -4.27
C VAL A 516 2.05 17.70 -3.19
N GLU A 517 1.12 18.64 -3.00
CA GLU A 517 0.06 18.57 -1.97
C GLU A 517 -1.29 18.12 -2.53
N SER A 518 -1.52 18.37 -3.83
CA SER A 518 -2.75 17.97 -4.51
C SER A 518 -2.80 16.44 -4.70
N GLY A 519 -3.83 15.80 -4.15
CA GLY A 519 -3.94 14.34 -4.12
C GLY A 519 -4.00 13.69 -5.50
N ASP A 520 -4.63 14.33 -6.46
CA ASP A 520 -4.69 13.92 -7.86
C ASP A 520 -3.29 13.92 -8.51
N LEU A 521 -2.55 15.01 -8.32
CA LEU A 521 -1.19 15.14 -8.86
C LEU A 521 -0.17 14.24 -8.14
N GLN A 522 -0.37 13.95 -6.84
CA GLN A 522 0.47 12.98 -6.11
C GLN A 522 0.37 11.57 -6.68
N VAL A 523 -0.80 11.16 -7.16
CA VAL A 523 -0.98 9.86 -7.81
C VAL A 523 -0.11 9.77 -9.07
N VAL A 524 -0.15 10.80 -9.92
CA VAL A 524 0.66 10.86 -11.14
C VAL A 524 2.15 10.92 -10.80
N PHE A 525 2.51 11.71 -9.80
CA PHE A 525 3.89 11.83 -9.36
C PHE A 525 4.46 10.51 -8.86
N THR A 526 3.66 9.78 -8.06
CA THR A 526 4.02 8.42 -7.61
C THR A 526 4.20 7.47 -8.78
N LEU A 527 3.31 7.55 -9.78
CA LEU A 527 3.40 6.73 -10.99
C LEU A 527 4.69 7.03 -11.79
N ILE A 528 5.09 8.30 -11.91
CA ILE A 528 6.34 8.71 -12.54
C ILE A 528 7.55 8.07 -11.80
N PHE A 529 7.58 8.12 -10.47
CA PHE A 529 8.66 7.46 -9.72
C PHE A 529 8.66 5.94 -9.91
N GLN A 530 7.49 5.31 -9.95
CA GLN A 530 7.37 3.86 -10.21
C GLN A 530 7.85 3.49 -11.61
N SER A 531 7.57 4.32 -12.62
CA SER A 531 8.01 4.06 -13.99
C SER A 531 9.53 4.11 -14.15
N LEU A 532 10.22 4.90 -13.33
CA LEU A 532 11.67 4.98 -13.30
C LEU A 532 12.34 3.81 -12.57
N GLN A 533 11.59 3.05 -11.78
CA GLN A 533 12.09 1.95 -10.97
C GLN A 533 11.85 0.58 -11.60
N GLN A 534 10.92 0.46 -12.55
CA GLN A 534 10.63 -0.78 -13.24
C GLN A 534 11.58 -0.97 -14.45
N VAL A 535 11.80 -2.23 -14.87
CA VAL A 535 12.73 -2.62 -15.94
C VAL A 535 12.02 -3.35 -17.09
N ASP A 536 10.75 -3.74 -16.88
CA ASP A 536 10.04 -4.67 -17.77
C ASP A 536 9.37 -4.00 -18.97
N LEU A 537 9.04 -2.71 -18.88
CA LEU A 537 8.37 -1.94 -19.93
C LEU A 537 9.12 -0.63 -20.22
N ASP A 538 8.92 -0.08 -21.41
CA ASP A 538 9.30 1.29 -21.69
C ASP A 538 8.60 2.26 -20.73
N ILE A 539 9.30 3.32 -20.31
CA ILE A 539 8.80 4.25 -19.29
C ILE A 539 7.48 4.91 -19.73
N GLU A 540 7.39 5.31 -21.01
CA GLU A 540 6.19 5.94 -21.57
C GLU A 540 5.02 4.92 -21.63
N GLU A 541 5.30 3.68 -22.02
CA GLU A 541 4.32 2.59 -22.07
C GLU A 541 3.83 2.22 -20.66
N PHE A 542 4.72 2.17 -19.68
CA PHE A 542 4.35 1.92 -18.28
C PHE A 542 3.39 3.01 -17.76
N ILE A 543 3.72 4.29 -17.99
CA ILE A 543 2.86 5.41 -17.56
C ILE A 543 1.50 5.35 -18.25
N ALA A 544 1.47 5.15 -19.57
CA ALA A 544 0.23 5.08 -20.34
C ALA A 544 -0.70 3.94 -19.90
N ASN A 545 -0.13 2.79 -19.51
CA ASN A 545 -0.90 1.63 -19.04
C ASN A 545 -1.42 1.77 -17.61
N ASN A 546 -0.77 2.57 -16.77
CA ASN A 546 -1.08 2.69 -15.35
C ASN A 546 -1.68 4.05 -14.94
N LEU A 547 -1.74 5.02 -15.85
CA LEU A 547 -2.36 6.32 -15.58
C LEU A 547 -3.89 6.16 -15.43
N PRO A 548 -4.48 6.57 -14.29
CA PRO A 548 -5.92 6.51 -14.09
C PRO A 548 -6.67 7.28 -15.18
N ASP A 549 -7.77 6.70 -15.69
CA ASP A 549 -8.55 7.33 -16.78
C ASP A 549 -9.02 8.74 -16.43
N ASP A 550 -9.37 8.99 -15.16
CA ASP A 550 -9.81 10.31 -14.66
C ASP A 550 -8.69 11.36 -14.66
N LEU A 551 -7.43 10.94 -14.87
CA LEU A 551 -6.25 11.82 -14.94
C LEU A 551 -5.65 11.89 -16.35
N ARG A 552 -6.19 11.16 -17.34
CA ARG A 552 -5.73 11.20 -18.74
C ARG A 552 -5.87 12.55 -19.42
N TRP A 553 -6.68 13.44 -18.86
CA TRP A 553 -6.76 14.83 -19.35
C TRP A 553 -5.39 15.55 -19.29
N LEU A 554 -4.47 15.13 -18.40
CA LEU A 554 -3.11 15.64 -18.34
C LEU A 554 -2.34 15.37 -19.64
N GLU A 555 -2.59 14.24 -20.31
CA GLU A 555 -1.95 13.90 -21.58
C GLU A 555 -2.30 14.93 -22.68
N SER A 556 -3.53 15.43 -22.70
CA SER A 556 -3.96 16.46 -23.66
C SER A 556 -3.31 17.84 -23.43
N GLU A 557 -2.81 18.10 -22.23
CA GLU A 557 -2.08 19.33 -21.91
C GLU A 557 -0.56 19.23 -22.15
N LEU A 558 0.00 18.02 -22.31
CA LEU A 558 1.44 17.81 -22.53
C LEU A 558 1.96 18.55 -23.78
N GLU A 559 1.18 18.57 -24.84
CA GLU A 559 1.55 19.25 -26.10
C GLU A 559 1.67 20.77 -25.94
N GLN A 560 1.00 21.37 -24.97
CA GLN A 560 1.01 22.81 -24.71
C GLN A 560 2.21 23.25 -23.87
N VAL A 561 2.83 22.33 -23.11
CA VAL A 561 3.89 22.66 -22.15
C VAL A 561 5.29 22.54 -22.76
N ILE A 562 5.51 21.60 -23.67
CA ILE A 562 6.82 21.38 -24.31
C ILE A 562 6.63 21.35 -25.83
N HIS A 563 7.17 22.37 -26.51
CA HIS A 563 7.18 22.41 -27.97
C HIS A 563 8.26 21.49 -28.56
N GLU A 564 8.01 20.97 -29.76
CA GLU A 564 9.01 20.20 -30.51
C GLU A 564 10.28 21.03 -30.69
N GLY A 565 11.44 20.48 -30.26
CA GLY A 565 12.75 21.14 -30.35
C GLY A 565 13.25 21.80 -29.06
N THR A 566 12.49 21.74 -27.94
CA THR A 566 12.98 22.24 -26.64
C THR A 566 14.17 21.37 -26.14
N THR A 567 15.29 21.99 -25.79
CA THR A 567 16.48 21.27 -25.30
C THR A 567 16.27 20.74 -23.89
N GLN A 568 16.96 19.65 -23.55
CA GLN A 568 16.91 19.03 -22.23
C GLN A 568 17.35 20.01 -21.12
N ASP A 569 18.36 20.84 -21.39
CA ASP A 569 18.86 21.85 -20.45
C ASP A 569 17.78 22.91 -20.10
N ARG A 570 16.94 23.28 -21.06
CA ARG A 570 15.81 24.22 -20.83
C ARG A 570 14.69 23.62 -20.01
N ILE A 571 14.37 22.35 -20.29
CA ILE A 571 13.37 21.62 -19.48
C ILE A 571 13.87 21.51 -18.03
N LEU A 572 15.16 21.23 -17.85
CA LEU A 572 15.76 21.19 -16.51
C LEU A 572 15.72 22.54 -15.81
N GLU A 573 16.02 23.63 -16.54
CA GLU A 573 16.00 24.98 -16.01
C GLU A 573 14.58 25.37 -15.58
N ASP A 574 13.58 25.12 -16.42
CA ASP A 574 12.17 25.40 -16.13
C ASP A 574 11.68 24.56 -14.93
N LEU A 575 11.96 23.27 -14.92
CA LEU A 575 11.60 22.36 -13.83
C LEU A 575 12.25 22.80 -12.50
N ALA A 576 13.53 23.10 -12.49
CA ALA A 576 14.24 23.53 -11.28
C ALA A 576 13.74 24.89 -10.77
N ARG A 577 13.50 25.87 -11.65
CA ARG A 577 12.94 27.17 -11.26
C ARG A 577 11.53 27.04 -10.70
N THR A 578 10.67 26.26 -11.35
CA THR A 578 9.29 26.04 -10.91
C THR A 578 9.27 25.34 -9.55
N LEU A 579 10.10 24.34 -9.35
CA LEU A 579 10.21 23.63 -8.06
C LEU A 579 10.72 24.55 -6.95
N LEU A 580 11.75 25.35 -7.20
CA LEU A 580 12.26 26.30 -6.20
C LEU A 580 11.21 27.37 -5.85
N MET A 581 10.42 27.83 -6.84
CA MET A 581 9.33 28.77 -6.61
C MET A 581 8.22 28.13 -5.75
N LEU A 582 7.83 26.89 -6.05
CA LEU A 582 6.86 26.12 -5.27
C LEU A 582 7.33 25.93 -3.83
N ARG A 583 8.58 25.47 -3.63
CA ARG A 583 9.17 25.27 -2.30
C ARG A 583 9.25 26.57 -1.51
N LYS A 584 9.56 27.70 -2.16
CA LYS A 584 9.59 29.02 -1.50
C LYS A 584 8.20 29.43 -0.99
N ILE A 585 7.15 29.25 -1.80
CA ILE A 585 5.78 29.54 -1.37
C ILE A 585 5.41 28.68 -0.19
N LYS A 586 5.61 27.35 -0.27
CA LYS A 586 5.28 26.39 0.80
C LYS A 586 6.04 26.64 2.10
N VAL A 587 7.33 26.97 2.02
CA VAL A 587 8.12 27.28 3.20
C VAL A 587 7.65 28.58 3.87
N ASN A 588 7.30 29.60 3.08
CA ASN A 588 6.75 30.83 3.63
C ASN A 588 5.39 30.62 4.29
N GLU A 589 4.50 29.80 3.70
CA GLU A 589 3.25 29.41 4.33
C GLU A 589 3.50 28.61 5.61
N LYS A 590 4.44 27.64 5.60
CA LYS A 590 4.81 26.89 6.81
C LYS A 590 5.28 27.82 7.93
N ILE A 591 6.14 28.79 7.64
CA ILE A 591 6.62 29.78 8.62
C ILE A 591 5.43 30.60 9.17
N LYS A 592 4.56 31.12 8.28
CA LYS A 592 3.39 31.90 8.68
C LYS A 592 2.45 31.09 9.60
N ASN A 593 2.19 29.86 9.25
CA ASN A 593 1.30 28.97 10.00
C ASN A 593 1.90 28.59 11.38
N LEU A 594 3.20 28.30 11.44
CA LEU A 594 3.88 28.03 12.72
C LEU A 594 3.90 29.26 13.65
N LEU A 595 4.05 30.47 13.10
CA LEU A 595 3.98 31.72 13.88
C LEU A 595 2.57 31.97 14.43
N VAL A 596 1.52 31.67 13.65
CA VAL A 596 0.11 31.78 14.11
C VAL A 596 -0.18 30.81 15.25
N LEU A 597 0.35 29.57 15.17
CA LEU A 597 0.17 28.55 16.21
C LEU A 597 0.88 28.88 17.54
N GLN A 598 1.87 29.76 17.51
CA GLN A 598 2.59 30.22 18.70
C GLN A 598 1.92 31.43 19.39
N GLN A 599 0.87 32.03 18.80
CA GLN A 599 0.14 33.12 19.43
C GLN A 599 -0.81 32.59 20.52
N PRO A 600 -0.81 33.15 21.74
CA PRO A 600 -1.72 32.73 22.80
C PRO A 600 -3.18 33.00 22.39
N VAL A 601 -4.03 32.01 22.62
CA VAL A 601 -5.48 32.09 22.30
C VAL A 601 -6.22 32.93 23.34
N ASP A 602 -5.67 33.08 24.56
CA ASP A 602 -6.19 33.94 25.64
C ASP A 602 -5.03 34.66 26.36
N GLU A 603 -5.23 35.93 26.71
CA GLU A 603 -4.22 36.78 27.41
C GLU A 603 -3.82 36.23 28.81
N LYS A 604 -4.39 35.13 29.27
CA LYS A 604 -4.16 34.52 30.58
C LYS A 604 -3.38 33.20 30.57
N GLU A 605 -3.12 32.61 29.41
CA GLU A 605 -2.31 31.39 29.31
C GLU A 605 -0.92 31.73 28.76
N THR A 606 0.08 31.63 29.63
CA THR A 606 1.49 31.55 29.19
C THR A 606 1.69 30.23 28.46
N VAL A 607 1.54 30.24 27.14
CA VAL A 607 1.91 29.10 26.28
C VAL A 607 3.43 28.96 26.36
N LEU A 608 3.91 28.00 27.11
CA LEU A 608 5.29 27.51 26.99
C LEU A 608 5.42 27.02 25.53
N ALA A 609 6.19 27.77 24.73
CA ALA A 609 6.41 27.44 23.32
C ALA A 609 6.95 26.01 23.22
N ASP A 610 6.20 25.15 22.55
CA ASP A 610 6.57 23.73 22.37
C ASP A 610 7.95 23.65 21.70
N PRO A 611 8.95 23.00 22.31
CA PRO A 611 10.30 22.88 21.76
C PRO A 611 10.32 22.25 20.35
N ILE A 612 9.33 21.40 20.03
CA ILE A 612 9.18 20.77 18.73
C ILE A 612 8.77 21.83 17.69
N MET A 613 7.79 22.68 18.00
CA MET A 613 7.37 23.77 17.10
C MET A 613 8.45 24.81 16.89
N GLN A 614 9.24 25.13 17.92
CA GLN A 614 10.38 26.04 17.76
C GLN A 614 11.45 25.48 16.84
N LYS A 615 11.75 24.18 16.95
CA LYS A 615 12.67 23.49 16.05
C LYS A 615 12.16 23.51 14.61
N GLU A 616 10.89 23.16 14.40
CA GLU A 616 10.25 23.19 13.08
C GLU A 616 10.29 24.58 12.45
N LEU A 617 10.07 25.65 13.21
CA LEU A 617 10.17 27.02 12.73
C LEU A 617 11.60 27.36 12.31
N LEU A 618 12.59 26.98 13.11
CA LEU A 618 13.99 27.22 12.80
C LEU A 618 14.41 26.48 11.52
N ASP A 619 13.99 25.22 11.38
CA ASP A 619 14.29 24.41 10.20
C ASP A 619 13.59 24.95 8.94
N ALA A 620 12.37 25.47 9.06
CA ALA A 620 11.68 26.14 7.96
C ALA A 620 12.42 27.44 7.54
N ILE A 621 12.92 28.24 8.50
CA ILE A 621 13.69 29.46 8.20
C ILE A 621 15.02 29.12 7.49
N LYS A 622 15.72 28.05 7.94
CA LYS A 622 16.93 27.56 7.27
C LYS A 622 16.63 27.10 5.84
N MET A 623 15.55 26.35 5.66
CA MET A 623 15.11 25.88 4.34
C MET A 623 14.83 27.04 3.40
N ARG A 624 14.14 28.10 3.86
CA ARG A 624 13.91 29.31 3.06
C ARG A 624 15.21 29.94 2.58
N ALA A 625 16.18 30.07 3.46
CA ALA A 625 17.48 30.65 3.09
C ALA A 625 18.22 29.80 2.03
N LEU A 626 18.15 28.46 2.12
CA LEU A 626 18.73 27.56 1.13
C LEU A 626 18.03 27.68 -0.22
N VAL A 627 16.69 27.74 -0.24
CA VAL A 627 15.90 27.90 -1.47
C VAL A 627 16.21 29.25 -2.14
N GLU A 628 16.30 30.35 -1.38
CA GLU A 628 16.64 31.68 -1.91
C GLU A 628 18.05 31.73 -2.47
N LYS A 629 19.01 31.06 -1.81
CA LYS A 629 20.38 30.92 -2.32
C LYS A 629 20.41 30.11 -3.63
N ALA A 630 19.67 29.01 -3.72
CA ALA A 630 19.60 28.19 -4.93
C ALA A 630 18.97 28.95 -6.10
N GLN A 631 17.96 29.80 -5.85
CA GLN A 631 17.35 30.66 -6.90
C GLN A 631 18.32 31.67 -7.52
N SER A 632 19.36 32.07 -6.78
CA SER A 632 20.41 32.98 -7.26
C SER A 632 21.65 32.28 -7.87
N SER A 633 21.69 30.95 -7.80
CA SER A 633 22.81 30.15 -8.34
C SER A 633 22.58 29.82 -9.82
N PRO A 634 23.63 29.84 -10.68
CA PRO A 634 23.47 29.41 -12.07
C PRO A 634 23.09 27.94 -12.14
N LEU A 635 22.10 27.61 -12.96
CA LEU A 635 21.57 26.25 -13.16
C LEU A 635 22.49 25.38 -13.97
N ILE A 636 23.26 25.99 -14.89
CA ILE A 636 24.27 25.34 -15.72
C ILE A 636 25.61 25.94 -15.30
N GLY A 637 26.44 25.14 -14.64
CA GLY A 637 27.82 25.50 -14.39
C GLY A 637 28.69 25.23 -15.63
N ASP A 638 29.53 26.18 -15.96
CA ASP A 638 30.58 26.06 -16.95
C ASP A 638 31.49 24.83 -16.72
#